data_db453f2fbdfb1a7456dd7b30d4246148
#
_entry.id   db453f2fbdfb1a7456dd7b30d4246148
#
_cell.length_a   1.000
_cell.length_b   1.000
_cell.length_c   1.000
_cell.angle_alpha   90.00
_cell.angle_beta   90.00
_cell.angle_gamma   90.00
#
_symmetry.space_group_name_H-M   'P 1'
#
loop_
_entity.id
_entity.type
_entity.pdbx_description
1 polymer ?
#
loop_
_entity_poly.entity_id
_entity_poly.type
_entity_poly.pdbx_seq_one_letter_code
_entity_poly.pdbx_strand_id
1 'polypeptide(L)'
;MKRLWICGCFALLCGACDDKTADEPVWNGDNYVTAFSLTVGEATYEAVVHDGRITVDVSYDASLDEAEVHYELCEHASIHPDPATIRDWSQEWQFLVSSYGQSDRTYIYTVNRTDVATGGSLTLRTQAEVDAFAASRINVVEGNLTIGVEGGEAIVNLDGLAGLVSVRCDLTVTNAYRGEDLAGLAGLRRCESLCIGSAGAPNETLKRIELPALREVAGDLQLCGTAVRSVVFAALQRVDGAFAVGSDALAEIVADELESVGGDMRLAGSTGNAAKAPCEQMYFPELQRVGGELSVARFGKLGQLATTFGALASVGSIAYEELALTASCEFPLIETVGAVALTDCPALRTISLPRLAAAGSFSVEGCPAVETVDLPLVERFEGDVRLASLPAVTDFGALLPRLTAIGGDLTLDDLPGLAGVFDLSKYAFSEHSAVTLRFVSTPKLTELRGGGFAGSLSLDAAALAPQPETMPFALSGFERLDVLHVVGFKGLSALSLPVAACTDLLIENCGTQRVFALSLPALEEVRGTLLCKNCGKTGAANSASFPRLRSIGRQLAFYVNVSSFASLAFPELERVGDGLGVSDDASSDYAFYTMPSGCTGAFVLPKLKEVRGNMLLSTWNASTDRVAAFRFPALETVTGELFVGHASYKNRTVTALDFSALRQVGSVYVGNLSSATDFSTFAGALPSLSDATWRVENCGENPTYEQMLGGQTGRP
;
A
#
# COMPACT_ATOMS: atom_id res chain seq x y z
N MET A 1 39.48 14.93 27.28
CA MET A 1 40.61 15.69 27.80
C MET A 1 40.43 15.84 29.30
N LYS A 2 41.37 15.28 30.02
CA LYS A 2 41.51 15.31 31.50
C LYS A 2 41.61 16.74 32.03
N ARG A 3 40.96 17.03 33.14
CA ARG A 3 41.61 17.84 34.18
C ARG A 3 41.01 17.55 35.52
N LEU A 4 41.80 16.87 36.31
CA LEU A 4 41.89 16.74 37.75
C LEU A 4 42.30 18.10 38.37
N TRP A 5 41.78 18.41 39.57
CA TRP A 5 42.47 19.21 40.60
C TRP A 5 41.70 18.96 41.88
N ILE A 6 42.20 18.18 42.82
CA ILE A 6 43.24 18.30 43.85
C ILE A 6 42.78 19.16 45.06
N CYS A 7 42.74 18.44 46.18
CA CYS A 7 42.68 18.89 47.57
C CYS A 7 43.60 20.05 47.91
N GLY A 8 43.18 20.87 48.82
CA GLY A 8 44.04 21.76 49.58
C GLY A 8 43.53 21.97 50.98
N CYS A 9 44.02 21.11 51.91
CA CYS A 9 44.00 21.43 53.34
C CYS A 9 44.81 22.67 53.62
N PHE A 10 44.28 23.58 54.41
CA PHE A 10 45.11 24.54 55.14
C PHE A 10 44.60 24.61 56.59
N ALA A 11 45.40 23.99 57.45
CA ALA A 11 45.38 24.29 58.88
C ALA A 11 46.28 25.50 59.13
N LEU A 12 45.80 26.41 59.84
CA LEU A 12 46.70 27.37 60.47
C LEU A 12 46.20 27.70 61.90
N LEU A 13 47.02 27.34 62.79
CA LEU A 13 47.05 27.67 64.18
C LEU A 13 47.46 29.10 64.46
N CYS A 14 47.12 29.54 65.68
CA CYS A 14 47.63 30.63 66.46
C CYS A 14 46.71 31.85 66.49
N GLY A 15 46.43 32.35 67.64
CA GLY A 15 47.01 32.35 68.96
C GLY A 15 46.10 33.15 69.87
N ALA A 16 46.26 32.84 71.14
CA ALA A 16 45.57 33.38 72.25
C ALA A 16 45.82 34.88 72.50
N CYS A 17 44.81 35.56 72.97
CA CYS A 17 44.94 36.38 74.24
C CYS A 17 43.56 36.94 74.63
N ASP A 18 43.14 36.48 75.72
CA ASP A 18 42.59 37.23 76.89
C ASP A 18 41.68 38.43 76.59
N ASP A 19 40.42 38.38 76.93
CA ASP A 19 39.85 39.10 78.03
C ASP A 19 38.41 38.67 78.35
N LYS A 20 38.08 38.66 79.56
CA LYS A 20 36.86 38.23 80.15
C LYS A 20 35.73 39.21 79.92
N THR A 21 34.74 38.77 79.26
CA THR A 21 33.32 39.06 79.48
C THR A 21 32.56 37.78 79.22
N ALA A 22 31.65 37.42 80.10
CA ALA A 22 30.76 36.29 79.88
C ALA A 22 29.91 36.64 78.66
N ASP A 23 30.38 36.19 77.49
CA ASP A 23 29.57 36.25 76.29
C ASP A 23 28.45 35.21 76.46
N GLU A 24 27.24 35.72 76.42
CA GLU A 24 26.09 34.92 76.11
C GLU A 24 26.39 34.20 74.79
N PRO A 25 26.14 32.91 74.63
CA PRO A 25 26.40 32.19 73.39
C PRO A 25 25.64 32.87 72.28
N VAL A 26 26.41 33.30 71.25
CA VAL A 26 25.79 33.88 70.04
C VAL A 26 25.19 32.77 69.20
N TRP A 27 23.92 32.49 69.44
CA TRP A 27 23.12 31.46 68.77
C TRP A 27 22.76 31.88 67.30
N ASN A 28 23.54 32.72 66.66
CA ASN A 28 23.23 33.34 65.39
C ASN A 28 23.44 32.46 64.16
N GLY A 29 23.80 31.22 64.33
CA GLY A 29 24.04 30.29 63.21
C GLY A 29 23.38 28.94 63.34
N ASP A 30 22.67 28.70 64.45
CA ASP A 30 22.10 27.39 64.77
C ASP A 30 20.66 27.29 64.23
N ASN A 31 20.54 27.24 62.89
CA ASN A 31 19.28 27.09 62.16
C ASN A 31 19.28 25.83 61.32
N TYR A 32 19.70 24.71 61.87
CA TYR A 32 19.81 23.43 61.18
C TYR A 32 18.74 22.44 61.62
N VAL A 33 18.24 21.66 60.67
CA VAL A 33 17.55 20.39 60.91
C VAL A 33 18.63 19.33 61.10
N THR A 34 18.68 18.67 62.27
CA THR A 34 19.70 17.69 62.61
C THR A 34 19.28 16.26 62.34
N ALA A 35 17.97 15.98 62.40
CA ALA A 35 17.36 14.71 62.01
C ALA A 35 15.97 14.96 61.46
N PHE A 36 15.57 14.09 60.53
CA PHE A 36 14.22 14.09 60.00
C PHE A 36 13.87 12.67 59.52
N SER A 37 12.73 12.16 59.96
CA SER A 37 12.22 10.87 59.45
C SER A 37 10.71 10.85 59.40
N LEU A 38 10.17 9.96 58.58
CA LEU A 38 8.76 9.69 58.46
C LEU A 38 8.47 8.23 58.83
N THR A 39 7.46 7.99 59.68
CA THR A 39 7.03 6.65 60.06
C THR A 39 5.61 6.41 59.53
N VAL A 40 5.45 5.30 58.81
CA VAL A 40 4.17 4.84 58.25
C VAL A 40 3.97 3.38 58.66
N GLY A 41 3.05 3.13 59.59
CA GLY A 41 2.85 1.81 60.19
C GLY A 41 4.11 1.32 60.89
N GLU A 42 4.70 0.23 60.42
CA GLU A 42 5.95 -0.32 60.99
C GLU A 42 7.23 0.17 60.27
N ALA A 43 7.10 0.92 59.19
CA ALA A 43 8.23 1.37 58.39
C ALA A 43 8.64 2.79 58.76
N THR A 44 9.94 3.00 59.05
CA THR A 44 10.51 4.34 59.22
C THR A 44 11.47 4.65 58.11
N TYR A 45 11.31 5.82 57.52
CA TYR A 45 12.12 6.36 56.43
C TYR A 45 12.94 7.53 56.92
N GLU A 46 14.25 7.32 57.04
CA GLU A 46 15.20 8.36 57.46
C GLU A 46 15.49 9.31 56.28
N ALA A 47 15.46 10.60 56.54
CA ALA A 47 15.79 11.59 55.55
C ALA A 47 17.28 11.90 55.53
N VAL A 48 17.80 12.15 54.32
CA VAL A 48 19.09 12.80 54.14
C VAL A 48 18.90 14.31 54.21
N VAL A 49 19.47 14.93 55.27
CA VAL A 49 19.44 16.38 55.43
C VAL A 49 20.78 16.96 55.04
N HIS A 50 20.84 17.70 53.96
CA HIS A 50 22.06 18.28 53.42
C HIS A 50 21.76 19.57 52.64
N ASP A 51 22.52 20.61 52.93
CA ASP A 51 22.59 21.86 52.14
C ASP A 51 21.24 22.52 51.84
N GLY A 52 20.38 22.61 52.87
CA GLY A 52 19.02 23.20 52.71
C GLY A 52 18.01 22.29 52.04
N ARG A 53 18.29 20.98 51.95
CA ARG A 53 17.36 19.97 51.44
C ARG A 53 17.15 18.87 52.50
N ILE A 54 15.90 18.40 52.54
CA ILE A 54 15.48 17.22 53.27
C ILE A 54 14.95 16.23 52.24
N THR A 55 15.68 15.15 51.98
CA THR A 55 15.28 14.16 51.00
C THR A 55 14.97 12.85 51.69
N VAL A 56 13.78 12.34 51.52
CA VAL A 56 13.35 11.05 52.04
C VAL A 56 13.24 10.04 50.91
N ASP A 57 13.96 8.94 51.03
CA ASP A 57 13.85 7.81 50.11
C ASP A 57 12.81 6.83 50.62
N VAL A 58 11.72 6.63 49.87
CA VAL A 58 10.63 5.72 50.24
C VAL A 58 10.42 4.69 49.16
N SER A 59 9.83 3.54 49.49
CA SER A 59 9.37 2.62 48.48
C SER A 59 8.28 3.31 47.61
N TYR A 60 8.23 2.94 46.31
CA TYR A 60 7.33 3.59 45.35
C TYR A 60 5.86 3.54 45.82
N ASP A 61 5.45 2.44 46.43
CA ASP A 61 4.10 2.13 46.93
C ASP A 61 3.78 2.69 48.29
N ALA A 62 4.75 3.34 49.00
CA ALA A 62 4.52 3.87 50.34
C ALA A 62 3.46 4.98 50.30
N SER A 63 2.37 4.78 51.08
CA SER A 63 1.46 5.89 51.34
C SER A 63 2.09 6.81 52.36
N LEU A 64 2.22 8.09 52.06
CA LEU A 64 2.75 9.10 52.97
C LEU A 64 1.63 10.00 53.52
N ASP A 65 0.37 9.63 53.29
CA ASP A 65 -0.76 10.24 53.97
C ASP A 65 -0.76 9.89 55.42
N GLU A 66 -0.89 10.89 56.30
CA GLU A 66 -0.89 10.74 57.76
C GLU A 66 0.38 10.06 58.33
N ALA A 67 1.52 10.15 57.60
CA ALA A 67 2.80 9.71 58.11
C ALA A 67 3.18 10.50 59.39
N GLU A 68 3.61 9.79 60.43
CA GLU A 68 4.15 10.42 61.61
C GLU A 68 5.54 10.97 61.33
N VAL A 69 5.73 12.30 61.54
CA VAL A 69 7.03 12.93 61.35
C VAL A 69 7.78 12.98 62.67
N HIS A 70 9.04 12.61 62.61
CA HIS A 70 9.98 12.86 63.71
C HIS A 70 11.11 13.72 63.17
N TYR A 71 11.37 14.85 63.84
CA TYR A 71 12.43 15.77 63.45
C TYR A 71 13.16 16.34 64.67
N GLU A 72 14.43 16.66 64.50
CA GLU A 72 15.25 17.31 65.51
C GLU A 72 15.87 18.58 64.89
N LEU A 73 15.90 19.63 65.70
CA LEU A 73 16.50 20.92 65.34
C LEU A 73 17.70 21.18 66.26
N CYS A 74 18.58 22.09 65.87
CA CYS A 74 19.58 22.65 66.75
C CYS A 74 18.93 23.26 67.98
N GLU A 75 19.69 23.39 69.02
CA GLU A 75 19.24 23.96 70.27
C GLU A 75 18.71 25.37 70.07
N HIS A 76 17.50 25.65 70.58
CA HIS A 76 16.77 26.91 70.46
C HIS A 76 16.33 27.30 68.98
N ALA A 77 16.43 26.47 68.01
CA ALA A 77 15.87 26.69 66.66
C ALA A 77 14.35 26.42 66.62
N SER A 78 13.66 27.13 65.73
CA SER A 78 12.23 26.90 65.43
C SER A 78 12.04 26.63 63.94
N ILE A 79 11.01 25.88 63.60
CA ILE A 79 10.69 25.50 62.18
C ILE A 79 9.26 25.91 61.85
N HIS A 80 9.07 26.48 60.65
CA HIS A 80 7.75 26.87 60.14
C HIS A 80 7.61 26.50 58.67
N PRO A 81 6.47 25.93 58.23
CA PRO A 81 5.38 25.42 59.07
C PRO A 81 5.85 24.28 59.97
N ASP A 82 5.11 24.07 61.06
CA ASP A 82 5.41 22.94 61.98
C ASP A 82 5.18 21.60 61.24
N PRO A 83 6.21 20.78 61.07
CA PRO A 83 6.09 19.49 60.38
C PRO A 83 5.01 18.56 60.97
N ALA A 84 4.77 18.65 62.31
CA ALA A 84 3.74 17.84 62.96
C ALA A 84 2.30 18.17 62.52
N THR A 85 2.09 19.29 61.84
CA THR A 85 0.78 19.69 61.29
C THR A 85 0.51 19.21 59.88
N ILE A 86 1.54 18.70 59.17
CA ILE A 86 1.47 18.22 57.83
C ILE A 86 0.95 16.78 57.83
N ARG A 87 -0.04 16.51 57.00
CA ARG A 87 -0.65 15.17 56.83
C ARG A 87 -0.20 14.48 55.56
N ASP A 88 -0.06 15.23 54.46
CA ASP A 88 0.36 14.68 53.17
C ASP A 88 1.84 15.00 52.91
N TRP A 89 2.69 13.98 53.08
CA TRP A 89 4.12 14.05 52.85
C TRP A 89 4.53 13.59 51.45
N SER A 90 3.58 13.36 50.59
CA SER A 90 3.85 13.00 49.17
C SER A 90 4.22 14.23 48.30
N GLN A 91 3.99 15.43 48.82
CA GLN A 91 4.23 16.72 48.17
C GLN A 91 5.57 17.35 48.58
N GLU A 92 6.06 18.29 47.78
CA GLU A 92 7.21 19.13 48.13
C GLU A 92 6.77 20.15 49.19
N TRP A 93 7.58 20.28 50.27
CA TRP A 93 7.34 21.27 51.29
C TRP A 93 8.55 22.19 51.45
N GLN A 94 8.29 23.44 51.81
CA GLN A 94 9.33 24.40 52.17
C GLN A 94 9.24 24.79 53.62
N PHE A 95 10.33 24.59 54.37
CA PHE A 95 10.44 24.90 55.74
C PHE A 95 11.42 26.05 55.95
N LEU A 96 11.05 27.02 56.80
CA LEU A 96 11.93 28.04 57.29
C LEU A 96 12.36 27.68 58.69
N VAL A 97 13.67 27.49 58.89
CA VAL A 97 14.26 27.21 60.19
C VAL A 97 14.96 28.46 60.70
N SER A 98 14.49 29.02 61.81
CA SER A 98 14.99 30.23 62.42
C SER A 98 15.75 29.94 63.69
N SER A 99 16.95 30.49 63.83
CA SER A 99 17.75 30.46 65.03
C SER A 99 17.20 31.44 66.11
N TYR A 100 17.64 31.28 67.32
CA TYR A 100 17.30 32.24 68.43
C TYR A 100 17.68 33.69 68.08
N GLY A 101 18.75 33.87 67.33
CA GLY A 101 19.19 35.19 66.79
C GLY A 101 18.46 35.66 65.55
N GLN A 102 17.35 35.02 65.16
CA GLN A 102 16.54 35.36 63.97
C GLN A 102 17.31 35.26 62.60
N SER A 103 18.26 34.37 62.53
CA SER A 103 18.89 34.01 61.27
C SER A 103 18.10 32.81 60.68
N ASP A 104 17.64 32.99 59.44
CA ASP A 104 16.76 32.06 58.77
C ASP A 104 17.53 31.18 57.77
N ARG A 105 17.13 29.91 57.67
CA ARG A 105 17.55 28.94 56.65
C ARG A 105 16.33 28.24 56.04
N THR A 106 16.26 28.24 54.74
CA THR A 106 15.22 27.51 54.04
C THR A 106 15.63 26.05 53.77
N TYR A 107 14.74 25.13 54.07
CA TYR A 107 14.84 23.73 53.68
C TYR A 107 13.73 23.38 52.69
N ILE A 108 14.10 22.66 51.62
CA ILE A 108 13.13 22.09 50.67
C ILE A 108 13.07 20.59 50.97
N TYR A 109 11.90 20.14 51.39
CA TYR A 109 11.60 18.72 51.57
C TYR A 109 11.17 18.13 50.21
N THR A 110 11.79 17.02 49.84
CA THR A 110 11.45 16.25 48.64
C THR A 110 11.42 14.75 49.00
N VAL A 111 10.51 14.02 48.34
CA VAL A 111 10.43 12.58 48.45
C VAL A 111 10.97 11.91 47.19
N ASN A 112 11.91 10.99 47.34
CA ASN A 112 12.36 10.11 46.28
C ASN A 112 11.70 8.74 46.49
N ARG A 113 11.03 8.24 45.43
CA ARG A 113 10.44 6.92 45.46
C ARG A 113 11.41 5.93 44.85
N THR A 114 11.81 4.92 45.62
CA THR A 114 12.75 3.89 45.16
C THR A 114 12.00 2.67 44.62
N ASP A 115 12.45 2.20 43.44
CA ASP A 115 11.89 1.01 42.84
C ASP A 115 12.33 -0.27 43.54
N VAL A 116 11.42 -1.22 43.67
CA VAL A 116 11.68 -2.61 44.02
C VAL A 116 11.60 -3.44 42.75
N ALA A 117 12.75 -3.85 42.20
CA ALA A 117 12.84 -4.48 40.91
C ALA A 117 12.98 -6.01 41.00
N THR A 118 12.49 -6.71 39.95
CA THR A 118 12.81 -8.12 39.70
C THR A 118 14.24 -8.25 39.18
N GLY A 119 14.85 -9.43 39.31
CA GLY A 119 16.16 -9.73 38.72
C GLY A 119 16.10 -10.13 37.22
N GLY A 120 14.97 -9.97 36.54
CA GLY A 120 14.81 -10.36 35.10
C GLY A 120 13.35 -10.53 34.68
N SER A 121 13.12 -11.34 33.67
CA SER A 121 11.77 -11.62 33.12
C SER A 121 10.91 -12.45 34.11
N LEU A 122 9.61 -12.18 34.07
CA LEU A 122 8.60 -12.85 34.88
C LEU A 122 7.48 -13.42 34.03
N THR A 123 7.06 -14.65 34.33
CA THR A 123 5.89 -15.27 33.70
C THR A 123 4.93 -15.71 34.79
N LEU A 124 3.73 -15.13 34.80
CA LEU A 124 2.64 -15.47 35.70
C LEU A 124 1.72 -16.48 35.04
N ARG A 125 1.66 -17.71 35.53
CA ARG A 125 0.98 -18.85 34.89
C ARG A 125 -0.34 -19.21 35.55
N THR A 126 -0.51 -18.79 36.82
CA THR A 126 -1.65 -19.12 37.68
C THR A 126 -2.17 -17.88 38.41
N GLN A 127 -3.42 -17.92 38.85
CA GLN A 127 -3.98 -16.85 39.68
C GLN A 127 -3.19 -16.73 41.01
N ALA A 128 -2.77 -17.86 41.60
CA ALA A 128 -1.99 -17.85 42.84
C ALA A 128 -0.64 -17.13 42.69
N GLU A 129 -0.01 -17.20 41.51
CA GLU A 129 1.22 -16.45 41.22
C GLU A 129 0.95 -14.95 41.12
N VAL A 130 -0.17 -14.54 40.50
CA VAL A 130 -0.63 -13.13 40.45
C VAL A 130 -0.89 -12.62 41.86
N ASP A 131 -1.63 -13.37 42.70
CA ASP A 131 -1.96 -12.97 44.07
C ASP A 131 -0.70 -12.87 44.96
N ALA A 132 0.25 -13.81 44.78
CA ALA A 132 1.52 -13.80 45.49
C ALA A 132 2.43 -12.62 45.10
N PHE A 133 2.28 -12.07 43.90
CA PHE A 133 3.08 -10.94 43.45
C PHE A 133 2.87 -9.70 44.32
N ALA A 134 1.66 -9.46 44.82
CA ALA A 134 1.37 -8.35 45.75
C ALA A 134 2.28 -8.36 47.01
N ALA A 135 2.55 -9.55 47.58
CA ALA A 135 3.39 -9.70 48.76
C ALA A 135 4.88 -9.42 48.48
N SER A 136 5.31 -9.45 47.24
CA SER A 136 6.71 -9.18 46.85
C SER A 136 7.07 -7.70 46.89
N ARG A 137 6.06 -6.80 46.88
CA ARG A 137 6.22 -5.34 46.80
C ARG A 137 6.99 -4.88 45.54
N ILE A 138 7.15 -5.76 44.55
CA ILE A 138 7.82 -5.44 43.29
C ILE A 138 6.94 -4.44 42.51
N ASN A 139 7.54 -3.32 42.13
CA ASN A 139 6.88 -2.29 41.31
C ASN A 139 7.54 -2.13 39.94
N VAL A 140 8.71 -2.72 39.71
CA VAL A 140 9.42 -2.73 38.43
C VAL A 140 9.78 -4.15 38.02
N VAL A 141 9.43 -4.54 36.80
CA VAL A 141 9.92 -5.77 36.20
C VAL A 141 11.05 -5.39 35.20
N GLU A 142 12.28 -5.87 35.49
CA GLU A 142 13.48 -5.54 34.70
C GLU A 142 13.48 -6.18 33.31
N GLY A 143 12.83 -7.34 33.15
CA GLY A 143 12.70 -8.05 31.88
C GLY A 143 11.26 -8.02 31.35
N ASN A 144 10.92 -9.05 30.59
CA ASN A 144 9.56 -9.23 30.05
C ASN A 144 8.61 -9.67 31.18
N LEU A 145 7.38 -9.17 31.15
CA LEU A 145 6.26 -9.68 31.93
C LEU A 145 5.25 -10.37 31.04
N THR A 146 5.06 -11.69 31.22
CA THR A 146 4.06 -12.46 30.50
C THR A 146 2.96 -12.92 31.46
N ILE A 147 1.71 -12.59 31.15
CA ILE A 147 0.52 -12.93 31.91
C ILE A 147 -0.30 -13.97 31.16
N GLY A 148 -0.40 -15.17 31.72
CA GLY A 148 -1.02 -16.34 31.13
C GLY A 148 -0.08 -17.06 30.16
N VAL A 149 -0.26 -18.39 30.08
CA VAL A 149 0.43 -19.24 29.09
C VAL A 149 -0.58 -20.19 28.48
N GLU A 150 -0.41 -20.52 27.23
CA GLU A 150 -1.29 -21.45 26.54
C GLU A 150 -1.33 -22.82 27.27
N GLY A 151 -2.53 -23.32 27.53
CA GLY A 151 -2.74 -24.57 28.29
C GLY A 151 -2.48 -24.47 29.81
N GLY A 152 -2.20 -23.27 30.34
CA GLY A 152 -2.05 -23.01 31.76
C GLY A 152 -3.39 -22.85 32.50
N GLU A 153 -3.31 -22.64 33.80
CA GLU A 153 -4.48 -22.30 34.63
C GLU A 153 -5.02 -20.92 34.27
N ALA A 154 -6.35 -20.75 34.33
CA ALA A 154 -6.99 -19.48 33.99
C ALA A 154 -6.62 -18.41 35.03
N ILE A 155 -6.11 -17.29 34.60
CA ILE A 155 -5.95 -16.04 35.37
C ILE A 155 -7.18 -15.19 35.11
N VAL A 156 -7.91 -14.80 36.12
CA VAL A 156 -9.22 -14.13 36.04
C VAL A 156 -9.20 -12.68 36.52
N ASN A 157 -8.19 -12.25 37.27
CA ASN A 157 -7.96 -10.85 37.65
C ASN A 157 -6.45 -10.58 37.78
N LEU A 158 -6.09 -9.31 37.85
CA LEU A 158 -4.71 -8.84 38.00
C LEU A 158 -4.52 -8.00 39.29
N ASP A 159 -5.39 -8.14 40.28
CA ASP A 159 -5.38 -7.30 41.47
C ASP A 159 -4.02 -7.35 42.22
N GLY A 160 -3.34 -8.50 42.15
CA GLY A 160 -2.00 -8.66 42.69
C GLY A 160 -0.92 -7.79 42.07
N LEU A 161 -1.19 -7.23 40.89
CA LEU A 161 -0.27 -6.35 40.12
C LEU A 161 -0.53 -4.85 40.37
N ALA A 162 -1.44 -4.47 41.25
CA ALA A 162 -1.84 -3.08 41.48
C ALA A 162 -0.67 -2.13 41.84
N GLY A 163 0.42 -2.66 42.43
CA GLY A 163 1.64 -1.90 42.69
C GLY A 163 2.61 -1.78 41.51
N LEU A 164 2.35 -2.44 40.37
CA LEU A 164 3.27 -2.43 39.22
C LEU A 164 3.24 -1.08 38.50
N VAL A 165 4.42 -0.48 38.36
CA VAL A 165 4.60 0.85 37.77
C VAL A 165 5.31 0.79 36.41
N SER A 166 6.25 -0.13 36.27
CA SER A 166 7.06 -0.22 35.05
C SER A 166 7.41 -1.66 34.71
N VAL A 167 7.36 -1.95 33.42
CA VAL A 167 7.96 -3.14 32.81
C VAL A 167 9.03 -2.63 31.84
N ARG A 168 10.32 -2.91 32.12
CA ARG A 168 11.40 -2.32 31.29
C ARG A 168 11.55 -2.94 29.91
N CYS A 169 10.95 -4.10 29.71
CA CYS A 169 10.84 -4.77 28.41
C CYS A 169 9.35 -4.95 28.05
N ASP A 170 9.00 -6.06 27.40
CA ASP A 170 7.66 -6.29 26.89
C ASP A 170 6.68 -6.76 27.99
N LEU A 171 5.49 -6.19 27.98
CA LEU A 171 4.34 -6.67 28.72
C LEU A 171 3.38 -7.41 27.78
N THR A 172 3.22 -8.71 27.99
CA THR A 172 2.34 -9.55 27.20
C THR A 172 1.19 -10.10 28.05
N VAL A 173 -0.05 -9.83 27.66
CA VAL A 173 -1.26 -10.48 28.17
C VAL A 173 -1.77 -11.42 27.11
N THR A 174 -1.62 -12.72 27.32
CA THR A 174 -1.98 -13.73 26.31
C THR A 174 -3.50 -13.96 26.25
N ASN A 175 -3.96 -14.72 25.25
CA ASN A 175 -5.34 -15.17 25.17
C ASN A 175 -5.76 -16.18 26.27
N ALA A 176 -4.82 -16.65 27.11
CA ALA A 176 -5.10 -17.47 28.30
C ALA A 176 -5.61 -16.65 29.50
N TYR A 177 -5.43 -15.33 29.48
CA TYR A 177 -6.05 -14.45 30.47
C TYR A 177 -7.57 -14.40 30.24
N ARG A 178 -8.35 -14.67 31.31
CA ARG A 178 -9.81 -14.81 31.29
C ARG A 178 -10.56 -13.70 32.04
N GLY A 179 -9.84 -12.69 32.52
CA GLY A 179 -10.46 -11.50 33.13
C GLY A 179 -11.20 -10.64 32.11
N GLU A 180 -12.09 -9.81 32.62
CA GLU A 180 -12.88 -8.88 31.79
C GLU A 180 -12.25 -7.49 31.64
N ASP A 181 -11.26 -7.17 32.48
CA ASP A 181 -10.53 -5.89 32.47
C ASP A 181 -9.07 -6.07 32.93
N LEU A 182 -8.33 -4.96 32.91
CA LEU A 182 -6.93 -4.88 33.35
C LEU A 182 -6.74 -3.98 34.58
N ALA A 183 -7.76 -3.88 35.45
CA ALA A 183 -7.76 -2.95 36.59
C ALA A 183 -6.51 -3.08 37.47
N GLY A 184 -5.95 -4.29 37.64
CA GLY A 184 -4.69 -4.51 38.38
C GLY A 184 -3.45 -3.88 37.72
N LEU A 185 -3.52 -3.41 36.49
CA LEU A 185 -2.45 -2.68 35.80
C LEU A 185 -2.68 -1.16 35.76
N ALA A 186 -3.67 -0.64 36.49
CA ALA A 186 -4.00 0.78 36.48
C ALA A 186 -2.86 1.71 36.88
N GLY A 187 -1.90 1.22 37.70
CA GLY A 187 -0.69 1.92 38.14
C GLY A 187 0.46 1.94 37.11
N LEU A 188 0.37 1.14 36.04
CA LEU A 188 1.43 1.01 35.03
C LEU A 188 1.66 2.33 34.30
N ARG A 189 2.89 2.83 34.29
CA ARG A 189 3.25 4.12 33.66
C ARG A 189 4.06 3.97 32.40
N ARG A 190 4.85 2.88 32.29
CA ARG A 190 5.76 2.66 31.17
C ARG A 190 6.02 1.18 30.93
N CYS A 191 6.10 0.81 29.66
CA CYS A 191 6.69 -0.47 29.19
C CYS A 191 7.42 -0.26 27.87
N GLU A 192 8.26 -1.22 27.47
CA GLU A 192 8.86 -1.24 26.14
C GLU A 192 7.76 -1.49 25.11
N SER A 193 7.15 -2.66 25.12
CA SER A 193 5.98 -2.94 24.30
C SER A 193 4.81 -3.45 25.15
N LEU A 194 3.59 -3.20 24.70
CA LEU A 194 2.36 -3.72 25.28
C LEU A 194 1.63 -4.58 24.25
N CYS A 195 1.55 -5.89 24.51
CA CYS A 195 0.86 -6.83 23.66
C CYS A 195 -0.29 -7.53 24.38
N ILE A 196 -1.52 -7.37 23.90
CA ILE A 196 -2.72 -8.02 24.47
C ILE A 196 -3.40 -8.83 23.37
N GLY A 197 -3.30 -10.17 23.47
CA GLY A 197 -3.72 -11.06 22.40
C GLY A 197 -2.88 -10.87 21.14
N SER A 198 -3.28 -11.53 20.05
CA SER A 198 -2.67 -11.36 18.73
C SER A 198 -3.71 -11.65 17.63
N ALA A 199 -3.41 -11.30 16.38
CA ALA A 199 -4.30 -11.57 15.24
C ALA A 199 -4.61 -13.07 15.06
N GLY A 200 -3.62 -13.95 15.37
CA GLY A 200 -3.81 -15.42 15.32
C GLY A 200 -4.41 -16.03 16.59
N ALA A 201 -4.39 -15.30 17.72
CA ALA A 201 -4.89 -15.74 19.02
C ALA A 201 -5.43 -14.53 19.82
N PRO A 202 -6.58 -13.94 19.38
CA PRO A 202 -7.16 -12.78 20.05
C PRO A 202 -7.64 -13.14 21.45
N ASN A 203 -7.66 -12.16 22.36
CA ASN A 203 -8.28 -12.37 23.67
C ASN A 203 -9.81 -12.28 23.53
N GLU A 204 -10.51 -13.32 23.99
CA GLU A 204 -11.95 -13.48 23.78
C GLU A 204 -12.81 -13.02 24.98
N THR A 205 -12.21 -12.73 26.12
CA THR A 205 -12.93 -12.44 27.38
C THR A 205 -12.80 -11.00 27.84
N LEU A 206 -11.69 -10.36 27.49
CA LEU A 206 -11.39 -8.97 27.87
C LEU A 206 -12.38 -8.02 27.22
N LYS A 207 -13.06 -7.21 28.04
CA LYS A 207 -14.09 -6.25 27.59
C LYS A 207 -13.63 -4.80 27.70
N ARG A 208 -12.76 -4.49 28.66
CA ARG A 208 -12.25 -3.15 28.92
C ARG A 208 -10.76 -3.14 29.10
N ILE A 209 -10.12 -2.20 28.48
CA ILE A 209 -8.70 -1.92 28.60
C ILE A 209 -8.58 -0.47 29.06
N GLU A 210 -8.35 -0.29 30.35
CA GLU A 210 -8.21 1.02 30.97
C GLU A 210 -6.86 1.05 31.69
N LEU A 211 -5.92 1.85 31.19
CA LEU A 211 -4.59 2.05 31.76
C LEU A 211 -4.37 3.54 31.98
N PRO A 212 -5.00 4.10 33.03
CA PRO A 212 -5.07 5.55 33.22
C PRO A 212 -3.72 6.21 33.55
N ALA A 213 -2.76 5.46 34.11
CA ALA A 213 -1.45 5.98 34.44
C ALA A 213 -0.40 5.76 33.35
N LEU A 214 -0.70 4.98 32.29
CA LEU A 214 0.25 4.66 31.22
C LEU A 214 0.56 5.93 30.42
N ARG A 215 1.84 6.34 30.40
CA ARG A 215 2.31 7.57 29.74
C ARG A 215 3.10 7.32 28.48
N GLU A 216 3.86 6.23 28.47
CA GLU A 216 4.81 5.95 27.40
C GLU A 216 4.90 4.46 27.10
N VAL A 217 4.88 4.12 25.82
CA VAL A 217 5.24 2.80 25.28
C VAL A 217 6.39 3.03 24.31
N ALA A 218 7.58 2.56 24.66
CA ALA A 218 8.81 2.84 23.89
C ALA A 218 8.91 2.00 22.60
N GLY A 219 8.15 0.92 22.49
CA GLY A 219 7.99 0.08 21.32
C GLY A 219 6.53 0.04 20.86
N ASP A 220 6.02 -1.15 20.57
CA ASP A 220 4.69 -1.36 20.02
C ASP A 220 3.60 -1.46 21.11
N LEU A 221 2.44 -0.88 20.80
CA LEU A 221 1.20 -1.09 21.53
C LEU A 221 0.23 -1.86 20.63
N GLN A 222 0.00 -3.14 20.94
CA GLN A 222 -0.83 -4.04 20.14
C GLN A 222 -1.95 -4.66 20.98
N LEU A 223 -3.19 -4.39 20.59
CA LEU A 223 -4.39 -4.91 21.24
C LEU A 223 -5.22 -5.69 20.23
N CYS A 224 -5.44 -6.98 20.47
CA CYS A 224 -6.27 -7.82 19.64
C CYS A 224 -7.22 -8.65 20.50
N GLY A 225 -8.51 -8.33 20.47
CA GLY A 225 -9.52 -9.01 21.24
C GLY A 225 -10.91 -8.96 20.61
N THR A 226 -11.62 -10.09 20.58
CA THR A 226 -12.95 -10.15 19.94
C THR A 226 -14.05 -9.50 20.78
N ALA A 227 -13.88 -9.43 22.13
CA ALA A 227 -14.89 -8.92 23.06
C ALA A 227 -14.60 -7.51 23.57
N VAL A 228 -13.45 -6.91 23.24
CA VAL A 228 -13.04 -5.59 23.74
C VAL A 228 -13.98 -4.51 23.22
N ARG A 229 -14.63 -3.80 24.16
CA ARG A 229 -15.59 -2.73 23.88
C ARG A 229 -15.05 -1.34 24.12
N SER A 230 -14.19 -1.20 25.12
CA SER A 230 -13.65 0.10 25.55
C SER A 230 -12.15 0.02 25.69
N VAL A 231 -11.45 0.98 25.11
CA VAL A 231 -10.00 1.17 25.24
C VAL A 231 -9.76 2.62 25.65
N VAL A 232 -9.18 2.81 26.86
CA VAL A 232 -8.95 4.14 27.43
C VAL A 232 -7.52 4.27 27.97
N PHE A 233 -6.79 5.24 27.44
CA PHE A 233 -5.45 5.63 27.84
C PHE A 233 -5.43 7.12 28.19
N ALA A 234 -5.89 7.47 29.38
CA ALA A 234 -6.09 8.87 29.78
C ALA A 234 -4.80 9.70 29.84
N ALA A 235 -3.67 9.09 30.13
CA ALA A 235 -2.38 9.80 30.30
C ALA A 235 -1.31 9.40 29.25
N LEU A 236 -1.67 8.60 28.25
CA LEU A 236 -0.71 8.13 27.25
C LEU A 236 -0.33 9.27 26.30
N GLN A 237 0.96 9.62 26.30
CA GLN A 237 1.50 10.73 25.52
C GLN A 237 2.22 10.26 24.27
N ARG A 238 2.89 9.10 24.32
CA ARG A 238 3.74 8.63 23.24
C ARG A 238 3.76 7.11 23.11
N VAL A 239 3.72 6.68 21.86
CA VAL A 239 4.05 5.31 21.43
C VAL A 239 5.15 5.42 20.38
N ASP A 240 6.36 4.92 20.67
CA ASP A 240 7.48 5.08 19.71
C ASP A 240 7.43 4.07 18.56
N GLY A 241 6.79 2.94 18.75
CA GLY A 241 6.50 1.94 17.71
C GLY A 241 5.11 2.09 17.11
N ALA A 242 4.52 0.96 16.73
CA ALA A 242 3.17 0.90 16.19
C ALA A 242 2.10 0.97 17.30
N PHE A 243 0.98 1.62 17.00
CA PHE A 243 -0.24 1.62 17.82
C PHE A 243 -1.34 0.87 17.07
N ALA A 244 -1.65 -0.35 17.50
CA ALA A 244 -2.63 -1.19 16.83
C ALA A 244 -3.74 -1.65 17.79
N VAL A 245 -4.99 -1.37 17.42
CA VAL A 245 -6.18 -1.82 18.15
C VAL A 245 -7.12 -2.54 17.20
N GLY A 246 -7.39 -3.82 17.48
CA GLY A 246 -8.34 -4.64 16.72
C GLY A 246 -9.40 -5.29 17.61
N SER A 247 -10.70 -5.00 17.36
CA SER A 247 -11.80 -5.66 18.07
C SER A 247 -13.11 -5.66 17.30
N ASP A 248 -13.79 -6.82 17.30
CA ASP A 248 -15.12 -6.98 16.68
C ASP A 248 -16.23 -6.26 17.47
N ALA A 249 -16.02 -5.97 18.75
CA ALA A 249 -17.00 -5.37 19.65
C ALA A 249 -16.67 -3.93 20.04
N LEU A 250 -15.62 -3.32 19.50
CA LEU A 250 -15.14 -2.00 19.88
C LEU A 250 -16.26 -0.95 19.79
N ALA A 251 -16.55 -0.27 20.90
CA ALA A 251 -17.53 0.79 20.98
C ALA A 251 -16.91 2.17 21.19
N GLU A 252 -15.75 2.21 21.86
CA GLU A 252 -15.01 3.46 22.07
C GLU A 252 -13.50 3.22 22.16
N ILE A 253 -12.74 4.24 21.77
CA ILE A 253 -11.30 4.33 21.98
C ILE A 253 -10.95 5.79 22.30
N VAL A 254 -10.22 5.97 23.41
CA VAL A 254 -9.87 7.29 23.96
C VAL A 254 -8.40 7.32 24.33
N ALA A 255 -7.67 8.29 23.84
CA ALA A 255 -6.31 8.61 24.24
C ALA A 255 -6.14 10.14 24.19
N ASP A 256 -6.61 10.80 25.25
CA ASP A 256 -6.76 12.26 25.29
C ASP A 256 -5.45 13.02 25.20
N GLU A 257 -4.36 12.47 25.78
CA GLU A 257 -3.05 13.12 25.79
C GLU A 257 -2.09 12.57 24.74
N LEU A 258 -2.51 11.66 23.87
CA LEU A 258 -1.61 11.05 22.86
C LEU A 258 -1.17 12.09 21.83
N GLU A 259 0.12 12.44 21.86
CA GLU A 259 0.73 13.43 20.95
C GLU A 259 1.36 12.77 19.71
N SER A 260 1.94 11.57 19.88
CA SER A 260 2.70 10.94 18.80
C SER A 260 2.69 9.41 18.81
N VAL A 261 2.65 8.85 17.59
CA VAL A 261 2.91 7.46 17.27
C VAL A 261 4.08 7.41 16.29
N GLY A 262 5.16 6.71 16.65
CA GLY A 262 6.38 6.66 15.84
C GLY A 262 6.26 5.76 14.60
N GLY A 263 5.51 4.66 14.71
CA GLY A 263 5.22 3.72 13.64
C GLY A 263 3.84 3.93 13.01
N ASP A 264 3.20 2.82 12.64
CA ASP A 264 1.85 2.82 12.09
C ASP A 264 0.80 2.94 13.22
N MET A 265 -0.29 3.64 12.93
CA MET A 265 -1.48 3.66 13.76
C MET A 265 -2.62 2.91 13.07
N ARG A 266 -3.00 1.74 13.60
CA ARG A 266 -4.01 0.87 13.00
C ARG A 266 -5.18 0.66 13.92
N LEU A 267 -6.36 1.12 13.51
CA LEU A 267 -7.62 1.00 14.23
C LEU A 267 -8.56 0.14 13.41
N ALA A 268 -8.82 -1.10 13.87
CA ALA A 268 -9.61 -2.07 13.12
C ALA A 268 -10.86 -2.50 13.91
N GLY A 269 -12.02 -2.27 13.34
CA GLY A 269 -13.30 -2.73 13.88
C GLY A 269 -13.63 -4.18 13.51
N SER A 270 -12.63 -5.01 13.24
CA SER A 270 -12.78 -6.45 13.01
C SER A 270 -11.45 -7.16 13.17
N THR A 271 -11.47 -8.33 13.79
CA THR A 271 -10.32 -9.23 13.91
C THR A 271 -10.29 -10.30 12.81
N GLY A 272 -11.14 -10.18 11.79
CA GLY A 272 -11.26 -11.15 10.67
C GLY A 272 -12.69 -11.62 10.40
N ASN A 273 -13.66 -11.26 11.22
CA ASN A 273 -15.08 -11.55 11.02
C ASN A 273 -15.74 -10.53 10.07
N ALA A 274 -16.83 -10.93 9.41
CA ALA A 274 -17.61 -10.05 8.54
C ALA A 274 -18.38 -8.94 9.29
N ALA A 275 -18.51 -9.03 10.61
CA ALA A 275 -19.18 -8.04 11.43
C ALA A 275 -18.27 -6.82 11.65
N LYS A 276 -18.83 -5.62 11.48
CA LYS A 276 -18.13 -4.34 11.71
C LYS A 276 -18.39 -3.87 13.14
N ALA A 277 -17.35 -3.41 13.83
CA ALA A 277 -17.49 -2.92 15.21
C ALA A 277 -18.47 -1.73 15.30
N PRO A 278 -19.20 -1.62 16.43
CA PRO A 278 -20.22 -0.59 16.63
C PRO A 278 -19.68 0.78 17.07
N CYS A 279 -18.37 1.00 17.04
CA CYS A 279 -17.74 2.24 17.46
C CYS A 279 -18.35 3.44 16.73
N GLU A 280 -18.83 4.43 17.52
CA GLU A 280 -19.42 5.66 17.00
C GLU A 280 -18.44 6.84 17.07
N GLN A 281 -17.51 6.80 18.02
CA GLN A 281 -16.56 7.89 18.28
C GLN A 281 -15.18 7.36 18.68
N MET A 282 -14.17 8.11 18.30
CA MET A 282 -12.77 7.93 18.70
C MET A 282 -12.22 9.28 19.14
N TYR A 283 -11.35 9.30 20.14
CA TYR A 283 -10.80 10.54 20.69
C TYR A 283 -9.28 10.50 20.73
N PHE A 284 -8.66 11.31 19.86
CA PHE A 284 -7.21 11.56 19.79
C PHE A 284 -6.95 13.05 19.56
N PRO A 285 -7.43 13.94 20.46
CA PRO A 285 -7.47 15.40 20.19
C PRO A 285 -6.09 16.04 20.08
N GLU A 286 -5.08 15.49 20.78
CA GLU A 286 -3.72 16.01 20.82
C GLU A 286 -2.78 15.32 19.84
N LEU A 287 -3.25 14.34 19.06
CA LEU A 287 -2.39 13.59 18.14
C LEU A 287 -1.88 14.45 16.98
N GLN A 288 -0.60 14.77 17.02
CA GLN A 288 0.08 15.63 16.05
C GLN A 288 0.86 14.86 14.99
N ARG A 289 1.33 13.64 15.34
CA ARG A 289 2.21 12.87 14.46
C ARG A 289 1.91 11.38 14.47
N VAL A 290 1.88 10.81 13.27
CA VAL A 290 1.97 9.36 13.00
C VAL A 290 3.12 9.15 12.02
N GLY A 291 4.16 8.41 12.42
CA GLY A 291 5.36 8.24 11.60
C GLY A 291 5.12 7.38 10.35
N GLY A 292 4.25 6.39 10.48
CA GLY A 292 3.85 5.48 9.43
C GLY A 292 2.45 5.76 8.90
N GLU A 293 1.69 4.70 8.65
CA GLU A 293 0.32 4.74 8.16
C GLU A 293 -0.70 4.99 9.29
N LEU A 294 -1.62 5.93 9.08
CA LEU A 294 -2.87 6.02 9.82
C LEU A 294 -3.94 5.20 9.09
N SER A 295 -4.29 4.04 9.63
CA SER A 295 -5.28 3.13 9.06
C SER A 295 -6.50 3.04 9.98
N VAL A 296 -7.69 3.31 9.44
CA VAL A 296 -8.99 3.16 10.12
C VAL A 296 -9.88 2.27 9.27
N ALA A 297 -10.24 1.09 9.78
CA ALA A 297 -10.90 0.08 8.98
C ALA A 297 -12.07 -0.63 9.69
N ARG A 298 -13.12 -0.96 8.91
CA ARG A 298 -14.20 -1.89 9.30
C ARG A 298 -15.05 -1.44 10.49
N PHE A 299 -15.43 -0.17 10.50
CA PHE A 299 -16.36 0.38 11.50
C PHE A 299 -17.74 0.64 10.89
N GLY A 300 -18.76 0.05 11.53
CA GLY A 300 -20.13 0.13 11.02
C GLY A 300 -20.88 1.42 11.35
N LYS A 301 -20.50 2.10 12.46
CA LYS A 301 -21.22 3.28 12.96
C LYS A 301 -20.37 4.54 13.10
N LEU A 302 -19.09 4.46 12.80
CA LEU A 302 -18.17 5.58 12.91
C LEU A 302 -18.55 6.68 11.91
N GLY A 303 -19.05 7.81 12.40
CA GLY A 303 -19.59 8.89 11.58
C GLY A 303 -18.68 10.09 11.42
N GLN A 304 -17.96 10.48 12.47
CA GLN A 304 -17.17 11.70 12.50
C GLN A 304 -15.71 11.43 12.84
N LEU A 305 -14.88 11.36 11.81
CA LEU A 305 -13.43 11.28 11.97
C LEU A 305 -12.71 12.65 11.83
N ALA A 306 -13.35 13.63 11.23
CA ALA A 306 -12.76 14.95 11.01
C ALA A 306 -12.30 15.64 12.30
N THR A 307 -13.06 15.47 13.39
CA THR A 307 -12.70 16.05 14.69
C THR A 307 -11.74 15.17 15.49
N THR A 308 -11.63 13.89 15.15
CA THR A 308 -10.79 12.91 15.86
C THR A 308 -9.30 13.17 15.63
N PHE A 309 -8.93 13.55 14.41
CA PHE A 309 -7.53 13.78 14.00
C PHE A 309 -7.26 15.23 13.61
N GLY A 310 -7.99 16.19 14.20
CA GLY A 310 -7.89 17.61 13.84
C GLY A 310 -6.53 18.27 14.09
N ALA A 311 -5.77 17.76 15.05
CA ALA A 311 -4.43 18.24 15.39
C ALA A 311 -3.30 17.57 14.55
N LEU A 312 -3.62 16.53 13.75
CA LEU A 312 -2.62 15.76 13.02
C LEU A 312 -1.96 16.61 11.94
N ALA A 313 -0.67 16.88 12.12
CA ALA A 313 0.14 17.70 11.22
C ALA A 313 1.14 16.88 10.37
N SER A 314 1.45 15.65 10.78
CA SER A 314 2.40 14.79 10.06
C SER A 314 1.93 13.33 10.09
N VAL A 315 1.87 12.72 8.91
CA VAL A 315 1.53 11.29 8.75
C VAL A 315 2.27 10.73 7.53
N GLY A 316 2.69 9.47 7.61
CA GLY A 316 3.33 8.80 6.48
C GLY A 316 2.34 8.52 5.36
N SER A 317 1.21 7.89 5.68
CA SER A 317 0.08 7.65 4.76
C SER A 317 -1.25 7.57 5.49
N ILE A 318 -2.36 7.73 4.76
CA ILE A 318 -3.74 7.69 5.27
C ILE A 318 -4.48 6.59 4.54
N ALA A 319 -5.12 5.68 5.30
CA ALA A 319 -5.94 4.62 4.75
C ALA A 319 -7.28 4.50 5.50
N TYR A 320 -8.40 4.69 4.79
CA TYR A 320 -9.75 4.41 5.29
C TYR A 320 -10.34 3.25 4.49
N GLU A 321 -10.79 2.21 5.18
CA GLU A 321 -11.34 1.01 4.56
C GLU A 321 -12.67 0.60 5.20
N GLU A 322 -13.68 0.34 4.38
CA GLU A 322 -14.98 -0.18 4.82
C GLU A 322 -15.65 0.63 5.95
N LEU A 323 -15.62 1.95 5.88
CA LEU A 323 -16.27 2.84 6.85
C LEU A 323 -17.70 3.20 6.39
N ALA A 324 -18.69 2.58 7.00
CA ALA A 324 -20.07 2.64 6.48
C ALA A 324 -20.75 4.01 6.58
N LEU A 325 -20.48 4.80 7.63
CA LEU A 325 -21.15 6.08 7.91
C LEU A 325 -20.23 7.30 7.90
N THR A 326 -18.94 7.14 7.70
CA THR A 326 -17.99 8.25 7.67
C THR A 326 -18.26 9.13 6.45
N ALA A 327 -18.63 10.38 6.70
CA ALA A 327 -19.05 11.32 5.67
C ALA A 327 -17.92 12.19 5.11
N SER A 328 -16.81 12.36 5.86
CA SER A 328 -15.67 13.17 5.45
C SER A 328 -14.33 12.58 5.86
N CYS A 329 -13.32 12.86 5.05
CA CYS A 329 -11.91 12.63 5.31
C CYS A 329 -11.22 14.00 5.30
N GLU A 330 -10.95 14.55 6.49
CA GLU A 330 -10.48 15.92 6.65
C GLU A 330 -9.22 15.97 7.51
N PHE A 331 -8.15 16.57 6.96
CA PHE A 331 -6.87 16.76 7.64
C PHE A 331 -6.36 18.18 7.37
N PRO A 332 -6.75 19.16 8.20
CA PRO A 332 -6.53 20.57 7.92
C PRO A 332 -5.08 21.02 8.02
N LEU A 333 -4.20 20.27 8.66
CA LEU A 333 -2.83 20.66 8.96
C LEU A 333 -1.76 19.91 8.14
N ILE A 334 -2.13 18.82 7.46
CA ILE A 334 -1.16 18.00 6.72
C ILE A 334 -0.69 18.73 5.47
N GLU A 335 0.63 18.87 5.32
CA GLU A 335 1.28 19.51 4.18
C GLU A 335 1.87 18.50 3.18
N THR A 336 2.26 17.31 3.66
CA THR A 336 2.80 16.22 2.83
C THR A 336 2.28 14.88 3.31
N VAL A 337 2.07 13.96 2.37
CA VAL A 337 1.65 12.57 2.67
C VAL A 337 2.22 11.62 1.62
N GLY A 338 2.64 10.43 2.03
CA GLY A 338 3.11 9.40 1.11
C GLY A 338 1.99 8.82 0.25
N ALA A 339 0.85 8.52 0.86
CA ALA A 339 -0.32 8.02 0.15
C ALA A 339 -1.62 8.40 0.87
N VAL A 340 -2.68 8.58 0.09
CA VAL A 340 -4.06 8.63 0.58
C VAL A 340 -4.85 7.52 -0.13
N ALA A 341 -5.37 6.57 0.64
CA ALA A 341 -6.14 5.43 0.14
C ALA A 341 -7.50 5.35 0.85
N LEU A 342 -8.58 5.53 0.11
CA LEU A 342 -9.95 5.51 0.62
C LEU A 342 -10.73 4.44 -0.14
N THR A 343 -11.09 3.36 0.57
CA THR A 343 -11.68 2.17 -0.06
C THR A 343 -13.00 1.79 0.62
N ASP A 344 -14.04 1.54 -0.17
CA ASP A 344 -15.34 1.04 0.28
C ASP A 344 -15.97 1.87 1.41
N CYS A 345 -15.93 3.20 1.27
CA CYS A 345 -16.55 4.16 2.19
C CYS A 345 -17.84 4.77 1.55
N PRO A 346 -18.99 4.09 1.60
CA PRO A 346 -20.17 4.45 0.81
C PRO A 346 -20.83 5.78 1.20
N ALA A 347 -20.61 6.26 2.42
CA ALA A 347 -21.16 7.53 2.89
C ALA A 347 -20.21 8.72 2.69
N LEU A 348 -18.96 8.48 2.29
CA LEU A 348 -17.93 9.51 2.16
C LEU A 348 -18.30 10.50 1.04
N ARG A 349 -18.46 11.78 1.40
CA ARG A 349 -18.82 12.87 0.47
C ARG A 349 -17.69 13.83 0.21
N THR A 350 -16.90 14.12 1.24
CA THR A 350 -15.88 15.15 1.21
C THR A 350 -14.50 14.59 1.57
N ILE A 351 -13.51 14.91 0.77
CA ILE A 351 -12.09 14.68 1.03
C ILE A 351 -11.42 16.05 1.04
N SER A 352 -10.85 16.48 2.18
CA SER A 352 -10.27 17.81 2.33
C SER A 352 -8.92 17.78 3.05
N LEU A 353 -7.87 18.11 2.31
CA LEU A 353 -6.53 18.34 2.83
C LEU A 353 -6.04 19.70 2.29
N PRO A 354 -6.54 20.82 2.85
CA PRO A 354 -6.37 22.14 2.25
C PRO A 354 -4.93 22.68 2.25
N ARG A 355 -4.04 22.11 3.07
CA ARG A 355 -2.61 22.45 3.11
C ARG A 355 -1.73 21.47 2.37
N LEU A 356 -2.26 20.39 1.86
CA LEU A 356 -1.48 19.37 1.16
C LEU A 356 -0.85 19.96 -0.09
N ALA A 357 0.47 20.05 -0.10
CA ALA A 357 1.25 20.55 -1.24
C ALA A 357 1.89 19.44 -2.06
N ALA A 358 2.21 18.30 -1.41
CA ALA A 358 2.82 17.14 -2.05
C ALA A 358 2.24 15.84 -1.52
N ALA A 359 1.92 14.94 -2.43
CA ALA A 359 1.48 13.57 -2.13
C ALA A 359 2.19 12.56 -3.04
N GLY A 360 2.47 11.38 -2.48
CA GLY A 360 3.01 10.27 -3.26
C GLY A 360 1.91 9.71 -4.16
N SER A 361 0.90 9.03 -3.62
CA SER A 361 -0.21 8.49 -4.38
C SER A 361 -1.57 8.89 -3.82
N PHE A 362 -2.60 8.82 -4.68
CA PHE A 362 -3.97 9.15 -4.32
C PHE A 362 -4.95 8.12 -4.90
N SER A 363 -5.63 7.38 -4.05
CA SER A 363 -6.59 6.35 -4.45
C SER A 363 -7.93 6.54 -3.75
N VAL A 364 -9.01 6.59 -4.53
CA VAL A 364 -10.39 6.59 -4.02
C VAL A 364 -11.18 5.54 -4.79
N GLU A 365 -11.62 4.50 -4.09
CA GLU A 365 -12.28 3.33 -4.68
C GLU A 365 -13.53 2.93 -3.89
N GLY A 366 -14.64 2.63 -4.57
CA GLY A 366 -15.86 2.18 -3.90
C GLY A 366 -16.51 3.21 -2.98
N CYS A 367 -16.32 4.51 -3.26
CA CYS A 367 -16.84 5.63 -2.48
C CYS A 367 -17.90 6.42 -3.30
N PRO A 368 -19.08 5.84 -3.59
CA PRO A 368 -20.04 6.39 -4.57
C PRO A 368 -20.64 7.74 -4.21
N ALA A 369 -20.57 8.14 -2.95
CA ALA A 369 -21.10 9.43 -2.47
C ALA A 369 -20.10 10.58 -2.57
N VAL A 370 -18.85 10.35 -3.01
CA VAL A 370 -17.83 11.40 -3.11
C VAL A 370 -18.24 12.45 -4.14
N GLU A 371 -18.45 13.68 -3.66
CA GLU A 371 -18.85 14.86 -4.44
C GLU A 371 -17.74 15.90 -4.50
N THR A 372 -16.91 15.99 -3.42
CA THR A 372 -15.92 17.06 -3.27
C THR A 372 -14.55 16.48 -2.91
N VAL A 373 -13.53 16.88 -3.65
CA VAL A 373 -12.11 16.69 -3.31
C VAL A 373 -11.45 18.06 -3.25
N ASP A 374 -11.10 18.49 -2.05
CA ASP A 374 -10.49 19.80 -1.78
C ASP A 374 -8.99 19.64 -1.49
N LEU A 375 -8.21 19.68 -2.56
CA LEU A 375 -6.75 19.63 -2.59
C LEU A 375 -6.19 20.86 -3.32
N PRO A 376 -6.40 22.08 -2.80
CA PRO A 376 -6.19 23.31 -3.56
C PRO A 376 -4.73 23.64 -3.84
N LEU A 377 -3.78 23.01 -3.18
CA LEU A 377 -2.34 23.25 -3.35
C LEU A 377 -1.63 22.13 -4.11
N VAL A 378 -2.27 20.99 -4.35
CA VAL A 378 -1.63 19.85 -5.03
C VAL A 378 -1.48 20.14 -6.52
N GLU A 379 -0.25 20.31 -6.96
CA GLU A 379 0.12 20.49 -8.36
C GLU A 379 0.68 19.21 -8.99
N ARG A 380 1.13 18.26 -8.15
CA ARG A 380 1.73 17.01 -8.58
C ARG A 380 1.47 15.87 -7.61
N PHE A 381 1.21 14.68 -8.13
CA PHE A 381 1.39 13.41 -7.43
C PHE A 381 2.69 12.75 -7.88
N GLU A 382 3.51 12.29 -6.93
CA GLU A 382 4.76 11.59 -7.27
C GLU A 382 4.55 10.14 -7.70
N GLY A 383 3.47 9.52 -7.26
CA GLY A 383 3.05 8.16 -7.57
C GLY A 383 1.75 8.12 -8.35
N ASP A 384 0.98 7.06 -8.09
CA ASP A 384 -0.23 6.73 -8.84
C ASP A 384 -1.45 7.54 -8.40
N VAL A 385 -2.32 7.80 -9.37
CA VAL A 385 -3.67 8.35 -9.13
C VAL A 385 -4.71 7.33 -9.59
N ARG A 386 -5.56 6.87 -8.66
CA ARG A 386 -6.62 5.90 -8.93
C ARG A 386 -7.97 6.42 -8.44
N LEU A 387 -8.92 6.52 -9.34
CA LEU A 387 -10.31 6.83 -9.04
C LEU A 387 -11.18 5.69 -9.57
N ALA A 388 -11.94 5.04 -8.68
CA ALA A 388 -12.75 3.89 -9.05
C ALA A 388 -14.15 3.94 -8.43
N SER A 389 -15.18 3.66 -9.24
CA SER A 389 -16.59 3.58 -8.82
C SER A 389 -17.10 4.87 -8.16
N LEU A 390 -16.83 6.01 -8.81
CA LEU A 390 -17.21 7.35 -8.35
C LEU A 390 -18.23 8.00 -9.33
N PRO A 391 -19.53 7.68 -9.25
CA PRO A 391 -20.53 8.12 -10.23
C PRO A 391 -20.80 9.63 -10.22
N ALA A 392 -20.53 10.33 -9.13
CA ALA A 392 -20.72 11.76 -9.00
C ALA A 392 -19.58 12.59 -9.64
N VAL A 393 -18.43 11.98 -9.95
CA VAL A 393 -17.31 12.65 -10.61
C VAL A 393 -17.64 12.91 -12.07
N THR A 394 -17.79 14.20 -12.41
CA THR A 394 -18.18 14.62 -13.76
C THR A 394 -17.04 15.23 -14.58
N ASP A 395 -16.04 15.79 -13.91
CA ASP A 395 -14.86 16.41 -14.51
C ASP A 395 -13.63 16.17 -13.62
N PHE A 396 -12.64 15.48 -14.16
CA PHE A 396 -11.39 15.20 -13.45
C PHE A 396 -10.60 16.48 -13.17
N GLY A 397 -10.59 17.43 -14.12
CA GLY A 397 -9.89 18.70 -13.93
C GLY A 397 -10.56 19.61 -12.90
N ALA A 398 -11.88 19.54 -12.77
CA ALA A 398 -12.61 20.26 -11.71
C ALA A 398 -12.39 19.62 -10.32
N LEU A 399 -12.20 18.29 -10.27
CA LEU A 399 -11.91 17.57 -9.03
C LEU A 399 -10.52 17.92 -8.49
N LEU A 400 -9.52 18.07 -9.37
CA LEU A 400 -8.12 18.37 -9.04
C LEU A 400 -7.63 19.58 -9.85
N PRO A 401 -8.09 20.80 -9.51
CA PRO A 401 -7.99 21.98 -10.40
C PRO A 401 -6.57 22.51 -10.61
N ARG A 402 -5.64 22.21 -9.73
CA ARG A 402 -4.24 22.63 -9.86
C ARG A 402 -3.30 21.53 -10.30
N LEU A 403 -3.80 20.31 -10.45
CA LEU A 403 -2.98 19.17 -10.87
C LEU A 403 -2.42 19.40 -12.28
N THR A 404 -1.10 19.34 -12.40
CA THR A 404 -0.37 19.47 -13.67
C THR A 404 0.55 18.30 -13.97
N ALA A 405 0.82 17.43 -12.97
CA ALA A 405 1.71 16.29 -13.17
C ALA A 405 1.29 15.05 -12.36
N ILE A 406 1.50 13.88 -12.95
CA ILE A 406 1.31 12.56 -12.34
C ILE A 406 2.58 11.76 -12.59
N GLY A 407 3.31 11.42 -11.53
CA GLY A 407 4.58 10.73 -11.61
C GLY A 407 4.46 9.23 -11.87
N GLY A 408 3.36 8.61 -11.44
CA GLY A 408 3.02 7.21 -11.65
C GLY A 408 1.93 7.01 -12.70
N ASP A 409 1.09 6.01 -12.46
CA ASP A 409 -0.01 5.64 -13.35
C ASP A 409 -1.30 6.40 -13.02
N LEU A 410 -2.13 6.63 -14.03
CA LEU A 410 -3.49 7.16 -13.89
C LEU A 410 -4.51 6.07 -14.21
N THR A 411 -5.29 5.67 -13.21
CA THR A 411 -6.39 4.71 -13.39
C THR A 411 -7.73 5.36 -13.11
N LEU A 412 -8.61 5.37 -14.11
CA LEU A 412 -9.99 5.80 -14.02
C LEU A 412 -10.90 4.59 -14.30
N ASP A 413 -11.51 4.05 -13.25
CA ASP A 413 -12.28 2.81 -13.31
C ASP A 413 -13.75 3.08 -12.96
N ASP A 414 -14.66 2.79 -13.88
CA ASP A 414 -16.11 2.97 -13.74
C ASP A 414 -16.50 4.36 -13.20
N LEU A 415 -16.19 5.39 -13.99
CA LEU A 415 -16.60 6.77 -13.74
C LEU A 415 -17.73 7.17 -14.73
N PRO A 416 -18.97 6.71 -14.53
CA PRO A 416 -20.05 6.95 -15.50
C PRO A 416 -20.49 8.41 -15.58
N GLY A 417 -20.15 9.21 -14.55
CA GLY A 417 -20.36 10.66 -14.53
C GLY A 417 -19.42 11.44 -15.41
N LEU A 418 -18.21 10.92 -15.69
CA LEU A 418 -17.15 11.61 -16.40
C LEU A 418 -17.62 12.04 -17.81
N ALA A 419 -17.64 13.35 -18.05
CA ALA A 419 -18.25 13.94 -19.24
C ALA A 419 -17.29 14.88 -20.00
N GLY A 420 -17.64 15.17 -21.25
CA GLY A 420 -16.91 16.14 -22.06
C GLY A 420 -15.58 15.63 -22.58
N VAL A 421 -14.57 16.47 -22.60
CA VAL A 421 -13.22 16.17 -23.13
C VAL A 421 -12.28 15.86 -21.97
N PHE A 422 -11.74 14.67 -21.94
CA PHE A 422 -10.63 14.34 -21.07
C PHE A 422 -9.31 14.54 -21.81
N ASP A 423 -8.57 15.56 -21.41
CA ASP A 423 -7.38 16.04 -22.12
C ASP A 423 -6.11 15.72 -21.32
N LEU A 424 -5.38 14.68 -21.75
CA LEU A 424 -4.14 14.25 -21.13
C LEU A 424 -3.00 15.27 -21.30
N SER A 425 -3.10 16.17 -22.28
CA SER A 425 -2.07 17.20 -22.50
C SER A 425 -1.94 18.20 -21.35
N LYS A 426 -2.93 18.25 -20.46
CA LYS A 426 -2.91 19.10 -19.28
C LYS A 426 -1.98 18.57 -18.19
N TYR A 427 -1.56 17.32 -18.27
CA TYR A 427 -0.80 16.62 -17.25
C TYR A 427 0.54 16.15 -17.79
N ALA A 428 1.62 16.43 -17.05
CA ALA A 428 2.92 15.83 -17.31
C ALA A 428 2.96 14.44 -16.70
N PHE A 429 3.28 13.44 -17.50
CA PHE A 429 3.45 12.06 -17.07
C PHE A 429 4.93 11.67 -17.10
N SER A 430 5.32 10.67 -16.30
CA SER A 430 6.62 10.03 -16.43
C SER A 430 6.72 9.23 -17.73
N GLU A 431 7.93 8.95 -18.18
CA GLU A 431 8.20 8.34 -19.51
C GLU A 431 7.47 6.99 -19.72
N HIS A 432 7.25 6.23 -18.65
CA HIS A 432 6.61 4.91 -18.71
C HIS A 432 5.24 4.86 -18.01
N SER A 433 4.64 6.00 -17.70
CA SER A 433 3.33 6.04 -17.04
C SER A 433 2.26 5.39 -17.92
N ALA A 434 1.37 4.65 -17.26
CA ALA A 434 0.19 4.08 -17.88
C ALA A 434 -1.06 4.91 -17.56
N VAL A 435 -1.91 5.14 -18.55
CA VAL A 435 -3.26 5.67 -18.39
C VAL A 435 -4.25 4.55 -18.69
N THR A 436 -5.02 4.15 -17.69
CA THR A 436 -6.04 3.09 -17.81
C THR A 436 -7.43 3.67 -17.59
N LEU A 437 -8.30 3.50 -18.58
CA LEU A 437 -9.73 3.78 -18.46
C LEU A 437 -10.49 2.46 -18.55
N ARG A 438 -11.17 2.12 -17.45
CA ARG A 438 -12.03 0.93 -17.38
C ARG A 438 -13.50 1.34 -17.33
N PHE A 439 -14.34 0.67 -18.10
CA PHE A 439 -15.74 0.99 -18.27
C PHE A 439 -16.62 -0.19 -17.82
N VAL A 440 -17.47 0.04 -16.84
CA VAL A 440 -18.57 -0.87 -16.46
C VAL A 440 -19.89 -0.31 -17.00
N SER A 441 -20.04 1.01 -16.94
CA SER A 441 -21.17 1.75 -17.51
C SER A 441 -20.73 2.62 -18.68
N THR A 442 -21.66 2.95 -19.59
CA THR A 442 -21.36 3.83 -20.73
C THR A 442 -20.95 5.22 -20.23
N PRO A 443 -19.74 5.70 -20.51
CA PRO A 443 -19.27 7.01 -20.05
C PRO A 443 -19.99 8.15 -20.80
N LYS A 444 -20.08 9.32 -20.16
CA LYS A 444 -20.53 10.57 -20.79
C LYS A 444 -19.39 11.32 -21.48
N LEU A 445 -18.19 10.73 -21.47
CA LEU A 445 -17.02 11.25 -22.15
C LEU A 445 -17.31 11.38 -23.65
N THR A 446 -16.95 12.53 -24.25
CA THR A 446 -17.12 12.77 -25.69
C THR A 446 -15.81 12.63 -26.45
N GLU A 447 -14.69 12.92 -25.81
CA GLU A 447 -13.36 12.84 -26.41
C GLU A 447 -12.29 12.53 -25.36
N LEU A 448 -11.37 11.64 -25.70
CA LEU A 448 -10.09 11.44 -25.01
C LEU A 448 -8.99 12.00 -25.90
N ARG A 449 -8.29 13.04 -25.41
CA ARG A 449 -7.25 13.74 -26.16
C ARG A 449 -5.86 13.42 -25.58
N GLY A 450 -4.95 12.96 -26.45
CA GLY A 450 -3.59 12.58 -26.07
C GLY A 450 -2.66 13.78 -25.89
N GLY A 451 -2.60 14.67 -26.88
CA GLY A 451 -1.87 15.94 -26.83
C GLY A 451 -0.38 15.84 -26.46
N GLY A 452 0.31 14.78 -26.93
CA GLY A 452 1.73 14.56 -26.62
C GLY A 452 1.98 13.50 -25.54
N PHE A 453 0.93 12.90 -24.95
CA PHE A 453 1.08 11.71 -24.10
C PHE A 453 1.70 10.57 -24.92
N ALA A 454 2.80 10.00 -24.43
CA ALA A 454 3.58 8.97 -25.11
C ALA A 454 3.70 7.66 -24.30
N GLY A 455 3.13 7.60 -23.12
CA GLY A 455 3.12 6.40 -22.27
C GLY A 455 2.16 5.31 -22.75
N SER A 456 1.76 4.42 -21.87
CA SER A 456 0.85 3.32 -22.16
C SER A 456 -0.61 3.75 -21.98
N LEU A 457 -1.46 3.47 -22.97
CA LEU A 457 -2.91 3.73 -22.92
C LEU A 457 -3.68 2.41 -22.95
N SER A 458 -4.47 2.16 -21.91
CA SER A 458 -5.38 1.00 -21.84
C SER A 458 -6.84 1.45 -21.78
N LEU A 459 -7.65 0.90 -22.68
CA LEU A 459 -9.09 1.11 -22.75
C LEU A 459 -9.78 -0.24 -22.53
N ASP A 460 -10.33 -0.46 -21.34
CA ASP A 460 -10.96 -1.73 -20.95
C ASP A 460 -12.48 -1.60 -20.84
N ALA A 461 -13.19 -2.28 -21.71
CA ALA A 461 -14.64 -2.38 -21.73
C ALA A 461 -15.15 -3.82 -21.52
N ALA A 462 -14.34 -4.70 -20.93
CA ALA A 462 -14.69 -6.11 -20.74
C ALA A 462 -15.96 -6.30 -19.91
N ALA A 463 -16.19 -5.43 -18.91
CA ALA A 463 -17.35 -5.40 -18.05
C ALA A 463 -18.48 -4.46 -18.53
N LEU A 464 -18.25 -3.67 -19.58
CA LEU A 464 -19.21 -2.66 -20.07
C LEU A 464 -20.55 -3.28 -20.45
N ALA A 465 -21.64 -2.74 -19.95
CA ALA A 465 -23.01 -3.13 -20.26
C ALA A 465 -23.97 -1.91 -20.25
N PRO A 466 -24.79 -1.70 -21.32
CA PRO A 466 -24.80 -2.46 -22.58
C PRO A 466 -23.56 -2.16 -23.44
N GLN A 467 -23.18 -3.10 -24.30
CA GLN A 467 -22.05 -2.91 -25.23
C GLN A 467 -22.44 -1.95 -26.37
N PRO A 468 -21.66 -0.88 -26.62
CA PRO A 468 -21.96 0.10 -27.64
C PRO A 468 -21.68 -0.43 -29.05
N GLU A 469 -22.44 0.06 -30.02
CA GLU A 469 -22.21 -0.27 -31.43
C GLU A 469 -21.07 0.54 -32.08
N THR A 470 -20.85 1.74 -31.58
CA THR A 470 -19.75 2.64 -31.95
C THR A 470 -18.92 2.99 -30.72
N MET A 471 -17.68 3.41 -30.94
CA MET A 471 -16.85 3.92 -29.87
C MET A 471 -17.58 5.04 -29.12
N PRO A 472 -17.73 4.97 -27.80
CA PRO A 472 -18.57 5.91 -27.03
C PRO A 472 -17.96 7.32 -26.95
N PHE A 473 -16.69 7.50 -27.32
CA PHE A 473 -15.97 8.77 -27.36
C PHE A 473 -14.98 8.79 -28.50
N ALA A 474 -14.58 9.99 -28.93
CA ALA A 474 -13.52 10.16 -29.91
C ALA A 474 -12.13 10.04 -29.27
N LEU A 475 -11.16 9.53 -30.02
CA LEU A 475 -9.74 9.54 -29.69
C LEU A 475 -9.04 10.54 -30.60
N SER A 476 -8.24 11.46 -30.05
CA SER A 476 -7.52 12.46 -30.82
C SER A 476 -6.16 12.80 -30.23
N GLY A 477 -5.24 13.31 -31.05
CA GLY A 477 -3.95 13.83 -30.61
C GLY A 477 -2.97 12.76 -30.08
N PHE A 478 -3.17 11.49 -30.38
CA PHE A 478 -2.22 10.43 -30.08
C PHE A 478 -1.31 10.20 -31.27
N GLU A 479 -0.09 10.72 -31.23
CA GLU A 479 0.88 10.52 -32.31
C GLU A 479 1.70 9.25 -32.09
N ARG A 480 2.20 9.08 -30.86
CA ARG A 480 3.06 7.96 -30.49
C ARG A 480 2.71 7.49 -29.08
N LEU A 481 2.59 6.19 -28.89
CA LEU A 481 2.34 5.56 -27.60
C LEU A 481 3.41 4.48 -27.33
N ASP A 482 3.67 4.20 -26.05
CA ASP A 482 4.43 3.02 -25.70
C ASP A 482 3.54 1.78 -25.91
N VAL A 483 2.47 1.63 -25.18
CA VAL A 483 1.49 0.56 -25.39
C VAL A 483 0.12 1.15 -25.68
N LEU A 484 -0.57 0.62 -26.69
CA LEU A 484 -2.00 0.82 -26.88
C LEU A 484 -2.74 -0.50 -26.70
N HIS A 485 -3.49 -0.61 -25.62
CA HIS A 485 -4.32 -1.77 -25.33
C HIS A 485 -5.80 -1.41 -25.38
N VAL A 486 -6.55 -2.07 -26.25
CA VAL A 486 -8.01 -1.90 -26.40
C VAL A 486 -8.66 -3.26 -26.21
N VAL A 487 -9.44 -3.40 -25.14
CA VAL A 487 -9.99 -4.71 -24.78
C VAL A 487 -11.48 -4.65 -24.46
N GLY A 488 -12.22 -5.68 -24.88
CA GLY A 488 -13.57 -5.98 -24.39
C GLY A 488 -14.70 -5.16 -25.00
N PHE A 489 -14.48 -4.33 -26.00
CA PHE A 489 -15.52 -3.62 -26.76
C PHE A 489 -16.28 -4.55 -27.69
N LYS A 490 -17.03 -5.49 -27.13
CA LYS A 490 -17.65 -6.62 -27.86
C LYS A 490 -18.73 -6.20 -28.88
N GLY A 491 -19.40 -5.06 -28.63
CA GLY A 491 -20.53 -4.56 -29.43
C GLY A 491 -20.11 -3.75 -30.66
N LEU A 492 -18.84 -3.33 -30.79
CA LEU A 492 -18.41 -2.44 -31.87
C LEU A 492 -18.59 -3.06 -33.25
N SER A 493 -19.10 -2.26 -34.17
CA SER A 493 -19.11 -2.56 -35.62
C SER A 493 -17.83 -2.06 -36.31
N ALA A 494 -17.19 -1.04 -35.75
CA ALA A 494 -15.92 -0.50 -36.25
C ALA A 494 -15.05 0.04 -35.15
N LEU A 495 -13.72 -0.10 -35.31
CA LEU A 495 -12.71 0.54 -34.45
C LEU A 495 -11.69 1.23 -35.35
N SER A 496 -11.56 2.55 -35.21
CA SER A 496 -10.52 3.35 -35.87
C SER A 496 -9.69 4.09 -34.85
N LEU A 497 -8.37 3.92 -34.90
CA LEU A 497 -7.43 4.49 -33.92
C LEU A 497 -6.48 5.45 -34.65
N PRO A 498 -6.35 6.72 -34.19
CA PRO A 498 -5.56 7.75 -34.86
C PRO A 498 -4.07 7.76 -34.42
N VAL A 499 -3.50 6.61 -34.11
CA VAL A 499 -2.11 6.47 -33.63
C VAL A 499 -1.18 6.25 -34.82
N ALA A 500 -0.07 7.00 -34.87
CA ALA A 500 0.91 6.89 -35.96
C ALA A 500 2.02 5.85 -35.63
N ALA A 501 2.42 5.71 -34.38
CA ALA A 501 3.39 4.71 -33.96
C ALA A 501 3.13 4.24 -32.53
N CYS A 502 3.49 2.99 -32.22
CA CYS A 502 3.52 2.46 -30.87
C CYS A 502 4.62 1.40 -30.72
N THR A 503 4.99 1.11 -29.47
CA THR A 503 5.81 -0.06 -29.19
C THR A 503 4.93 -1.29 -29.31
N ASP A 504 3.87 -1.43 -28.50
CA ASP A 504 2.93 -2.54 -28.61
C ASP A 504 1.51 -2.06 -28.91
N LEU A 505 0.82 -2.79 -29.77
CA LEU A 505 -0.58 -2.60 -30.11
C LEU A 505 -1.35 -3.89 -29.83
N LEU A 506 -2.20 -3.85 -28.81
CA LEU A 506 -2.96 -4.99 -28.34
C LEU A 506 -4.46 -4.71 -28.50
N ILE A 507 -5.15 -5.48 -29.33
CA ILE A 507 -6.60 -5.36 -29.55
C ILE A 507 -7.24 -6.72 -29.25
N GLU A 508 -8.04 -6.77 -28.20
CA GLU A 508 -8.55 -8.04 -27.71
C GLU A 508 -10.07 -8.01 -27.47
N ASN A 509 -10.76 -9.08 -27.87
CA ASN A 509 -12.19 -9.27 -27.62
C ASN A 509 -13.07 -8.10 -28.13
N CYS A 510 -12.70 -7.43 -29.23
CA CYS A 510 -13.43 -6.32 -29.81
C CYS A 510 -14.32 -6.79 -30.98
N GLY A 511 -15.53 -6.23 -31.08
CA GLY A 511 -16.47 -6.51 -32.17
C GLY A 511 -16.99 -7.94 -32.23
N THR A 512 -16.90 -8.73 -31.17
CA THR A 512 -17.26 -10.16 -31.18
C THR A 512 -18.75 -10.43 -31.39
N GLN A 513 -19.62 -9.44 -31.20
CA GLN A 513 -21.07 -9.55 -31.36
C GLN A 513 -21.58 -9.14 -32.75
N ARG A 514 -20.76 -8.42 -33.55
CA ARG A 514 -21.15 -7.83 -34.83
C ARG A 514 -20.10 -8.07 -35.92
N VAL A 515 -20.44 -7.80 -37.17
CA VAL A 515 -19.45 -7.61 -38.24
C VAL A 515 -18.54 -6.46 -37.80
N PHE A 516 -17.25 -6.68 -37.83
CA PHE A 516 -16.27 -5.76 -37.28
C PHE A 516 -15.26 -5.29 -38.31
N ALA A 517 -15.05 -3.98 -38.34
CA ALA A 517 -14.03 -3.35 -39.19
C ALA A 517 -12.97 -2.68 -38.30
N LEU A 518 -11.73 -3.16 -38.38
CA LEU A 518 -10.58 -2.54 -37.71
C LEU A 518 -9.82 -1.69 -38.74
N SER A 519 -9.56 -0.43 -38.42
CA SER A 519 -8.82 0.49 -39.31
C SER A 519 -7.83 1.33 -38.51
N LEU A 520 -6.56 1.28 -38.90
CA LEU A 520 -5.49 2.12 -38.34
C LEU A 520 -4.83 2.91 -39.49
N PRO A 521 -5.50 3.97 -39.98
CA PRO A 521 -5.09 4.66 -41.20
C PRO A 521 -3.80 5.47 -41.04
N ALA A 522 -3.43 5.86 -39.82
CA ALA A 522 -2.24 6.65 -39.56
C ALA A 522 -1.03 5.80 -39.13
N LEU A 523 -1.22 4.53 -38.75
CA LEU A 523 -0.17 3.69 -38.19
C LEU A 523 0.90 3.35 -39.23
N GLU A 524 2.13 3.78 -38.96
CA GLU A 524 3.30 3.57 -39.83
C GLU A 524 4.28 2.53 -39.24
N GLU A 525 4.40 2.45 -37.88
CA GLU A 525 5.35 1.59 -37.19
C GLU A 525 4.77 1.00 -35.94
N VAL A 526 5.02 -0.30 -35.70
CA VAL A 526 4.91 -0.99 -34.40
C VAL A 526 6.28 -1.54 -34.09
N ARG A 527 6.92 -1.07 -32.99
CA ARG A 527 8.30 -1.47 -32.67
C ARG A 527 8.38 -2.85 -32.02
N GLY A 528 7.35 -3.25 -31.29
CA GLY A 528 7.20 -4.54 -30.64
C GLY A 528 6.11 -5.38 -31.31
N THR A 529 5.01 -5.63 -30.60
CA THR A 529 3.96 -6.57 -30.98
C THR A 529 2.71 -5.87 -31.51
N LEU A 530 2.20 -6.32 -32.66
CA LEU A 530 0.84 -6.08 -33.11
C LEU A 530 0.01 -7.35 -32.87
N LEU A 531 -0.83 -7.32 -31.84
CA LEU A 531 -1.73 -8.44 -31.49
C LEU A 531 -3.19 -8.06 -31.75
N CYS A 532 -3.88 -8.86 -32.56
CA CYS A 532 -5.33 -8.83 -32.69
C CYS A 532 -5.89 -10.20 -32.30
N LYS A 533 -6.43 -10.29 -31.07
CA LYS A 533 -6.87 -11.56 -30.49
C LYS A 533 -8.38 -11.56 -30.28
N ASN A 534 -9.03 -12.59 -30.76
CA ASN A 534 -10.48 -12.81 -30.59
C ASN A 534 -11.33 -11.59 -30.97
N CYS A 535 -11.04 -10.98 -32.13
CA CYS A 535 -11.75 -9.80 -32.65
C CYS A 535 -12.70 -10.18 -33.77
N GLY A 536 -13.84 -9.46 -33.85
CA GLY A 536 -14.88 -9.68 -34.86
C GLY A 536 -15.80 -10.85 -34.56
N LYS A 537 -16.97 -10.84 -35.16
CA LYS A 537 -17.99 -11.87 -35.02
C LYS A 537 -17.61 -13.13 -35.79
N THR A 538 -17.71 -14.27 -35.17
CA THR A 538 -17.50 -15.56 -35.80
C THR A 538 -18.34 -15.77 -37.03
N GLY A 539 -17.73 -16.21 -38.14
CA GLY A 539 -18.38 -16.50 -39.38
C GLY A 539 -18.88 -15.27 -40.16
N ALA A 540 -18.61 -14.03 -39.70
CA ALA A 540 -18.96 -12.82 -40.35
C ALA A 540 -17.84 -12.30 -41.27
N ALA A 541 -18.13 -11.35 -42.16
CA ALA A 541 -17.15 -10.73 -43.06
C ALA A 541 -16.42 -9.57 -42.33
N ASN A 542 -15.61 -9.88 -41.31
CA ASN A 542 -14.80 -8.88 -40.62
C ASN A 542 -13.65 -8.38 -41.51
N SER A 543 -13.14 -7.20 -41.25
CA SER A 543 -12.00 -6.64 -42.01
C SER A 543 -11.00 -5.95 -41.08
N ALA A 544 -9.71 -5.98 -41.47
CA ALA A 544 -8.67 -5.19 -40.85
C ALA A 544 -7.79 -4.52 -41.90
N SER A 545 -7.47 -3.24 -41.75
CA SER A 545 -6.74 -2.42 -42.72
C SER A 545 -5.69 -1.55 -42.03
N PHE A 546 -4.44 -1.68 -42.49
CA PHE A 546 -3.26 -0.97 -42.00
C PHE A 546 -2.53 -0.33 -43.21
N PRO A 547 -3.11 0.72 -43.81
CA PRO A 547 -2.67 1.18 -45.13
C PRO A 547 -1.27 1.81 -45.18
N ARG A 548 -0.73 2.25 -44.06
CA ARG A 548 0.59 2.90 -43.99
C ARG A 548 1.64 2.09 -43.21
N LEU A 549 1.25 0.98 -42.58
CA LEU A 549 2.14 0.20 -41.72
C LEU A 549 3.27 -0.43 -42.53
N ARG A 550 4.52 -0.07 -42.18
CA ARG A 550 5.74 -0.49 -42.90
C ARG A 550 6.54 -1.53 -42.12
N SER A 551 6.54 -1.46 -40.79
CA SER A 551 7.35 -2.38 -40.01
C SER A 551 6.68 -2.76 -38.71
N ILE A 552 6.95 -4.02 -38.27
CA ILE A 552 6.60 -4.55 -36.95
C ILE A 552 7.89 -5.18 -36.40
N GLY A 553 8.37 -4.66 -35.28
CA GLY A 553 9.68 -5.04 -34.78
C GLY A 553 9.73 -6.45 -34.22
N ARG A 554 8.69 -6.90 -33.54
CA ARG A 554 8.75 -8.17 -32.81
C ARG A 554 7.76 -9.21 -33.36
N GLN A 555 6.47 -8.96 -33.25
CA GLN A 555 5.43 -9.92 -33.66
C GLN A 555 4.23 -9.29 -34.35
N LEU A 556 3.80 -9.89 -35.43
CA LEU A 556 2.48 -9.71 -35.98
C LEU A 556 1.63 -10.94 -35.65
N ALA A 557 0.59 -10.77 -34.83
CA ALA A 557 -0.31 -11.87 -34.44
C ALA A 557 -1.77 -11.48 -34.69
N PHE A 558 -2.38 -12.14 -35.66
CA PHE A 558 -3.82 -12.18 -35.87
C PHE A 558 -4.29 -13.58 -35.56
N TYR A 559 -4.69 -13.80 -34.31
CA TYR A 559 -5.07 -15.12 -33.91
C TYR A 559 -6.41 -15.13 -33.19
N VAL A 560 -7.23 -16.05 -33.57
CA VAL A 560 -8.60 -16.08 -33.18
C VAL A 560 -9.04 -17.50 -33.03
N ASN A 561 -9.59 -17.81 -31.90
CA ASN A 561 -10.16 -19.14 -31.68
C ASN A 561 -11.36 -19.42 -32.58
N VAL A 562 -12.05 -18.43 -33.16
CA VAL A 562 -13.34 -18.65 -33.82
C VAL A 562 -13.75 -17.63 -34.87
N SER A 563 -13.10 -16.48 -35.07
CA SER A 563 -13.52 -15.49 -36.05
C SER A 563 -12.51 -15.34 -37.17
N SER A 564 -13.02 -15.15 -38.36
CA SER A 564 -12.22 -14.98 -39.58
C SER A 564 -12.36 -13.58 -40.14
N PHE A 565 -11.25 -12.98 -40.49
CA PHE A 565 -11.25 -11.75 -41.25
C PHE A 565 -11.42 -12.09 -42.76
N ALA A 566 -12.46 -11.56 -43.36
CA ALA A 566 -12.66 -11.67 -44.79
C ALA A 566 -11.66 -10.84 -45.60
N SER A 567 -11.08 -9.82 -44.97
CA SER A 567 -10.02 -8.99 -45.54
C SER A 567 -9.01 -8.58 -44.46
N LEU A 568 -7.73 -8.86 -44.72
CA LEU A 568 -6.57 -8.38 -43.99
C LEU A 568 -5.67 -7.64 -44.95
N ALA A 569 -5.48 -6.33 -44.75
CA ALA A 569 -4.76 -5.48 -45.68
C ALA A 569 -3.56 -4.78 -45.04
N PHE A 570 -2.36 -5.10 -45.52
CA PHE A 570 -1.08 -4.52 -45.14
C PHE A 570 -0.28 -4.12 -46.41
N PRO A 571 -0.75 -3.15 -47.20
CA PRO A 571 -0.17 -2.88 -48.54
C PRO A 571 1.27 -2.36 -48.49
N GLU A 572 1.67 -1.72 -47.40
CA GLU A 572 2.99 -1.10 -47.25
C GLU A 572 3.95 -1.89 -46.34
N LEU A 573 3.53 -3.04 -45.77
CA LEU A 573 4.34 -3.79 -44.77
C LEU A 573 5.57 -4.39 -45.47
N GLU A 574 6.77 -4.02 -44.97
CA GLU A 574 8.04 -4.43 -45.55
C GLU A 574 8.78 -5.45 -44.65
N ARG A 575 8.64 -5.34 -43.29
CA ARG A 575 9.41 -6.17 -42.33
C ARG A 575 8.59 -6.54 -41.13
N VAL A 576 8.82 -7.79 -40.62
CA VAL A 576 8.27 -8.30 -39.38
C VAL A 576 9.33 -9.09 -38.63
N GLY A 577 9.45 -8.86 -37.30
CA GLY A 577 10.35 -9.57 -36.41
C GLY A 577 11.73 -8.92 -36.26
N ASP A 578 12.33 -9.11 -35.10
CA ASP A 578 13.69 -8.68 -34.74
C ASP A 578 14.70 -9.85 -34.61
N GLY A 579 14.20 -11.08 -34.70
CA GLY A 579 14.99 -12.29 -34.54
C GLY A 579 15.21 -12.73 -33.09
N LEU A 580 14.63 -12.02 -32.10
CA LEU A 580 14.88 -12.31 -30.68
C LEU A 580 13.89 -13.33 -30.07
N GLY A 581 13.02 -13.91 -30.86
CA GLY A 581 11.99 -14.84 -30.34
C GLY A 581 10.91 -14.13 -29.51
N VAL A 582 9.74 -14.73 -29.40
CA VAL A 582 8.59 -14.11 -28.74
C VAL A 582 8.37 -14.75 -27.37
N SER A 583 8.06 -13.99 -26.34
CA SER A 583 7.86 -14.48 -24.98
C SER A 583 6.41 -14.88 -24.70
N ASP A 584 6.25 -15.90 -23.85
CA ASP A 584 5.16 -16.15 -22.89
C ASP A 584 3.77 -16.60 -23.33
N ASP A 585 3.44 -16.80 -24.63
CA ASP A 585 2.16 -17.42 -25.02
C ASP A 585 2.38 -18.51 -26.09
N ALA A 586 1.44 -19.43 -26.26
CA ALA A 586 1.51 -20.53 -27.22
C ALA A 586 1.61 -20.08 -28.71
N SER A 587 1.41 -18.78 -28.98
CA SER A 587 1.75 -18.11 -30.25
C SER A 587 3.21 -17.64 -30.30
N SER A 588 4.00 -17.89 -29.26
CA SER A 588 5.29 -17.25 -28.96
C SER A 588 6.42 -17.62 -29.92
N ASP A 589 6.29 -18.71 -30.64
CA ASP A 589 7.37 -19.18 -31.53
C ASP A 589 7.38 -18.52 -32.92
N TYR A 590 6.37 -17.67 -33.21
CA TYR A 590 6.20 -17.08 -34.53
C TYR A 590 6.31 -15.55 -34.50
N ALA A 591 7.23 -14.98 -35.25
CA ALA A 591 7.28 -13.54 -35.50
C ALA A 591 6.10 -13.07 -36.36
N PHE A 592 5.64 -13.92 -37.30
CA PHE A 592 4.48 -13.68 -38.11
C PHE A 592 3.45 -14.81 -37.93
N TYR A 593 2.36 -14.48 -37.24
CA TYR A 593 1.30 -15.46 -36.89
C TYR A 593 -0.04 -14.95 -37.41
N THR A 594 -0.56 -15.55 -38.47
CA THR A 594 -1.89 -15.18 -38.98
C THR A 594 -2.73 -16.41 -39.31
N MET A 595 -4.05 -16.23 -39.22
CA MET A 595 -5.05 -17.21 -39.68
C MET A 595 -5.89 -16.63 -40.82
N PRO A 596 -5.34 -16.52 -42.03
CA PRO A 596 -6.01 -15.90 -43.13
C PRO A 596 -7.04 -16.78 -43.86
N SER A 597 -7.39 -17.93 -43.30
CA SER A 597 -8.35 -18.89 -43.86
C SER A 597 -9.70 -18.26 -44.23
N GLY A 598 -10.13 -17.23 -43.49
CA GLY A 598 -11.34 -16.47 -43.77
C GLY A 598 -11.23 -15.41 -44.88
N CYS A 599 -10.03 -15.06 -45.32
CA CYS A 599 -9.82 -14.05 -46.36
C CYS A 599 -10.45 -14.49 -47.66
N THR A 600 -11.23 -13.61 -48.29
CA THR A 600 -11.87 -13.90 -49.57
C THR A 600 -10.91 -13.66 -50.70
N GLY A 601 -10.62 -14.70 -51.48
CA GLY A 601 -9.69 -14.63 -52.63
C GLY A 601 -8.22 -14.79 -52.20
N ALA A 602 -7.35 -13.87 -52.57
CA ALA A 602 -5.93 -13.94 -52.24
C ALA A 602 -5.59 -13.15 -50.95
N PHE A 603 -4.80 -13.74 -50.06
CA PHE A 603 -4.11 -12.99 -49.01
C PHE A 603 -2.77 -12.52 -49.59
N VAL A 604 -2.59 -11.21 -49.63
CA VAL A 604 -1.48 -10.59 -50.37
C VAL A 604 -0.74 -9.58 -49.48
N LEU A 605 0.57 -9.75 -49.38
CA LEU A 605 1.50 -8.77 -48.78
C LEU A 605 2.54 -8.36 -49.86
N PRO A 606 2.21 -7.34 -50.64
CA PRO A 606 2.97 -7.08 -51.88
C PRO A 606 4.37 -6.54 -51.65
N LYS A 607 4.64 -5.94 -50.49
CA LYS A 607 5.93 -5.31 -50.16
C LYS A 607 6.72 -6.00 -49.06
N LEU A 608 6.18 -7.05 -48.42
CA LEU A 608 6.87 -7.77 -47.37
C LEU A 608 8.13 -8.44 -47.91
N LYS A 609 9.29 -8.00 -47.44
CA LYS A 609 10.62 -8.46 -47.84
C LYS A 609 11.25 -9.44 -46.84
N GLU A 610 11.02 -9.21 -45.59
CA GLU A 610 11.74 -9.93 -44.54
C GLU A 610 10.84 -10.29 -43.35
N VAL A 611 10.94 -11.55 -42.88
CA VAL A 611 10.42 -12.03 -41.59
C VAL A 611 11.58 -12.58 -40.79
N ARG A 612 11.94 -11.94 -39.69
CA ARG A 612 12.99 -12.40 -38.78
C ARG A 612 12.39 -13.26 -37.65
N GLY A 613 12.31 -14.53 -37.88
CA GLY A 613 11.71 -15.56 -37.03
C GLY A 613 10.85 -16.51 -37.83
N ASN A 614 10.00 -17.27 -37.14
CA ASN A 614 9.07 -18.19 -37.78
C ASN A 614 7.86 -17.45 -38.39
N MET A 615 7.35 -17.92 -39.49
CA MET A 615 6.19 -17.38 -40.20
C MET A 615 5.10 -18.44 -40.31
N LEU A 616 3.95 -18.23 -39.69
CA LEU A 616 2.78 -19.10 -39.79
C LEU A 616 1.64 -18.48 -40.61
N LEU A 617 1.24 -19.16 -41.65
CA LEU A 617 0.04 -18.91 -42.43
C LEU A 617 -0.96 -20.05 -42.20
N SER A 618 -1.70 -20.00 -41.07
CA SER A 618 -2.59 -21.08 -40.68
C SER A 618 -3.89 -21.10 -41.51
N THR A 619 -4.30 -22.29 -41.94
CA THR A 619 -5.59 -22.55 -42.59
C THR A 619 -6.54 -23.33 -41.65
N TRP A 620 -6.52 -23.04 -40.39
CA TRP A 620 -7.25 -23.78 -39.35
C TRP A 620 -8.73 -23.45 -39.33
N ASN A 621 -9.54 -23.57 -40.24
CA ASN A 621 -11.00 -23.64 -40.10
C ASN A 621 -11.71 -24.05 -41.39
N ALA A 622 -11.91 -25.33 -41.61
CA ALA A 622 -12.54 -25.89 -42.78
C ALA A 622 -13.95 -25.32 -43.08
N SER A 623 -14.66 -24.80 -42.08
CA SER A 623 -16.02 -24.25 -42.27
C SER A 623 -16.04 -22.79 -42.78
N THR A 624 -14.91 -22.08 -42.73
CA THR A 624 -14.78 -20.68 -43.16
C THR A 624 -13.68 -20.45 -44.17
N ASP A 625 -13.07 -21.53 -44.70
CA ASP A 625 -12.01 -21.43 -45.70
C ASP A 625 -12.53 -20.73 -46.95
N ARG A 626 -11.98 -19.55 -47.28
CA ARG A 626 -12.29 -18.73 -48.42
C ARG A 626 -11.04 -18.24 -49.13
N VAL A 627 -9.87 -18.41 -48.53
CA VAL A 627 -8.60 -18.02 -49.10
C VAL A 627 -8.26 -18.95 -50.27
N ALA A 628 -8.01 -18.33 -51.44
CA ALA A 628 -7.69 -19.03 -52.69
C ALA A 628 -6.17 -19.03 -52.98
N ALA A 629 -5.45 -18.03 -52.47
CA ALA A 629 -4.02 -17.91 -52.70
C ALA A 629 -3.29 -17.21 -51.57
N PHE A 630 -2.03 -17.56 -51.35
CA PHE A 630 -1.07 -16.82 -50.58
C PHE A 630 -0.04 -16.18 -51.49
N ARG A 631 0.05 -14.84 -51.49
CA ARG A 631 0.94 -14.09 -52.39
C ARG A 631 1.85 -13.14 -51.63
N PHE A 632 3.16 -13.44 -51.68
CA PHE A 632 4.24 -12.68 -51.04
C PHE A 632 5.35 -12.43 -52.09
N PRO A 633 5.04 -11.68 -53.18
CA PRO A 633 5.93 -11.57 -54.34
C PRO A 633 7.26 -10.87 -54.04
N ALA A 634 7.36 -10.13 -52.95
CA ALA A 634 8.57 -9.42 -52.54
C ALA A 634 9.33 -10.10 -51.40
N LEU A 635 8.84 -11.22 -50.81
CA LEU A 635 9.43 -11.85 -49.66
C LEU A 635 10.72 -12.56 -50.03
N GLU A 636 11.83 -12.02 -49.56
CA GLU A 636 13.20 -12.50 -49.87
C GLU A 636 13.72 -13.45 -48.73
N THR A 637 13.38 -13.15 -47.47
CA THR A 637 13.95 -13.84 -46.33
C THR A 637 12.90 -14.19 -45.24
N VAL A 638 12.95 -15.43 -44.76
CA VAL A 638 12.36 -15.90 -43.52
C VAL A 638 13.44 -16.59 -42.72
N THR A 639 13.90 -16.01 -41.58
CA THR A 639 15.06 -16.57 -40.88
C THR A 639 14.77 -17.88 -40.16
N GLY A 640 13.50 -18.14 -39.82
CA GLY A 640 13.02 -19.36 -39.22
C GLY A 640 12.22 -20.26 -40.15
N GLU A 641 11.20 -20.96 -39.60
CA GLU A 641 10.30 -21.80 -40.35
C GLU A 641 9.24 -20.97 -41.13
N LEU A 642 9.01 -21.29 -42.39
CA LEU A 642 7.83 -20.89 -43.11
C LEU A 642 6.80 -22.03 -43.08
N PHE A 643 5.77 -21.88 -42.28
CA PHE A 643 4.70 -22.86 -42.11
C PHE A 643 3.45 -22.36 -42.87
N VAL A 644 2.99 -23.11 -43.87
CA VAL A 644 1.80 -22.78 -44.67
C VAL A 644 0.80 -23.93 -44.59
N GLY A 645 -0.44 -23.64 -44.16
CA GLY A 645 -1.48 -24.66 -44.05
C GLY A 645 -1.79 -25.01 -42.57
N HIS A 646 -2.05 -26.30 -42.31
CA HIS A 646 -2.33 -26.76 -40.95
C HIS A 646 -1.85 -28.21 -40.78
N ALA A 647 -1.41 -28.60 -39.60
CA ALA A 647 -0.91 -29.96 -39.32
C ALA A 647 -2.00 -31.04 -39.50
N SER A 648 -3.28 -30.75 -39.26
CA SER A 648 -4.36 -31.75 -39.23
C SER A 648 -5.59 -31.43 -40.08
N TYR A 649 -5.81 -30.13 -40.46
CA TYR A 649 -7.00 -29.70 -41.22
C TYR A 649 -6.72 -29.57 -42.68
N LYS A 650 -7.50 -30.23 -43.51
CA LYS A 650 -7.43 -30.11 -44.98
C LYS A 650 -8.12 -28.86 -45.47
N ASN A 651 -7.37 -27.97 -46.05
CA ASN A 651 -7.87 -26.84 -46.84
C ASN A 651 -8.00 -27.23 -48.29
N ARG A 652 -9.15 -26.92 -48.91
CA ARG A 652 -9.46 -27.23 -50.32
C ARG A 652 -9.55 -26.03 -51.20
N THR A 653 -9.39 -24.82 -50.66
CA THR A 653 -9.59 -23.56 -51.40
C THR A 653 -8.30 -22.94 -51.87
N VAL A 654 -7.17 -23.21 -51.18
CA VAL A 654 -5.88 -22.68 -51.61
C VAL A 654 -5.36 -23.46 -52.81
N THR A 655 -5.27 -22.77 -53.94
CA THR A 655 -4.79 -23.34 -55.20
C THR A 655 -3.45 -22.76 -55.64
N ALA A 656 -3.06 -21.59 -55.11
CA ALA A 656 -1.84 -20.89 -55.56
C ALA A 656 -1.01 -20.36 -54.37
N LEU A 657 0.30 -20.52 -54.53
CA LEU A 657 1.33 -20.03 -53.60
C LEU A 657 2.28 -19.15 -54.43
N ASP A 658 2.59 -17.94 -53.98
CA ASP A 658 3.57 -17.06 -54.59
C ASP A 658 4.58 -16.56 -53.57
N PHE A 659 5.74 -17.21 -53.54
CA PHE A 659 6.94 -16.87 -52.80
C PHE A 659 8.13 -16.72 -53.75
N SER A 660 7.87 -16.20 -54.94
CA SER A 660 8.83 -16.19 -56.07
C SER A 660 10.12 -15.42 -55.78
N ALA A 661 10.10 -14.42 -54.89
CA ALA A 661 11.27 -13.69 -54.46
C ALA A 661 12.08 -14.41 -53.37
N LEU A 662 11.56 -15.48 -52.74
CA LEU A 662 12.20 -16.11 -51.57
C LEU A 662 13.57 -16.72 -51.93
N ARG A 663 14.58 -16.33 -51.18
CA ARG A 663 16.00 -16.74 -51.36
C ARG A 663 16.56 -17.44 -50.16
N GLN A 664 16.10 -17.05 -48.96
CA GLN A 664 16.61 -17.59 -47.72
C GLN A 664 15.45 -17.95 -46.80
N VAL A 665 15.43 -19.20 -46.32
CA VAL A 665 14.46 -19.67 -45.36
C VAL A 665 15.10 -20.78 -44.49
N GLY A 666 14.80 -20.79 -43.19
CA GLY A 666 15.35 -21.81 -42.28
C GLY A 666 14.79 -23.21 -42.53
N SER A 667 13.47 -23.31 -42.67
CA SER A 667 12.77 -24.53 -43.13
C SER A 667 11.43 -24.18 -43.76
N VAL A 668 10.90 -25.09 -44.55
CA VAL A 668 9.59 -24.98 -45.21
C VAL A 668 8.71 -26.17 -44.82
N TYR A 669 7.54 -25.83 -44.28
CA TYR A 669 6.45 -26.78 -44.12
C TYR A 669 5.22 -26.28 -44.91
N VAL A 670 4.74 -27.11 -45.82
CA VAL A 670 3.46 -26.88 -46.50
C VAL A 670 2.60 -28.09 -46.31
N GLY A 671 1.46 -27.95 -45.58
CA GLY A 671 0.67 -29.13 -45.20
C GLY A 671 -0.83 -28.96 -45.37
N ASN A 672 -1.47 -30.04 -45.78
CA ASN A 672 -2.92 -30.17 -45.87
C ASN A 672 -3.62 -29.13 -46.80
N LEU A 673 -2.95 -28.70 -47.88
CA LEU A 673 -3.51 -27.88 -48.97
C LEU A 673 -3.86 -28.74 -50.14
N SER A 674 -5.00 -29.44 -50.11
CA SER A 674 -5.33 -30.49 -51.05
C SER A 674 -5.53 -30.00 -52.51
N SER A 675 -5.61 -28.73 -52.78
CA SER A 675 -5.72 -28.12 -54.12
C SER A 675 -4.45 -27.39 -54.57
N ALA A 676 -3.41 -27.35 -53.75
CA ALA A 676 -2.12 -26.79 -54.14
C ALA A 676 -1.30 -27.83 -54.90
N THR A 677 -0.95 -27.52 -56.13
CA THR A 677 -0.27 -28.43 -57.07
C THR A 677 1.04 -27.88 -57.62
N ASP A 678 1.27 -26.58 -57.52
CA ASP A 678 2.48 -25.91 -58.02
C ASP A 678 3.30 -25.29 -56.87
N PHE A 679 4.56 -25.77 -56.71
CA PHE A 679 5.54 -25.30 -55.72
C PHE A 679 6.75 -24.64 -56.40
N SER A 680 6.68 -24.34 -57.70
CA SER A 680 7.77 -23.69 -58.45
C SER A 680 8.22 -22.36 -57.89
N THR A 681 7.34 -21.69 -57.18
CA THR A 681 7.58 -20.43 -56.45
C THR A 681 8.69 -20.54 -55.37
N PHE A 682 9.02 -21.74 -54.88
CA PHE A 682 10.09 -21.97 -53.91
C PHE A 682 11.46 -22.29 -54.55
N ALA A 683 11.55 -22.33 -55.85
CA ALA A 683 12.80 -22.68 -56.54
C ALA A 683 13.99 -21.79 -56.12
N GLY A 684 13.73 -20.49 -55.88
CA GLY A 684 14.76 -19.54 -55.43
C GLY A 684 15.32 -19.80 -54.02
N ALA A 685 14.55 -20.46 -53.19
CA ALA A 685 14.91 -20.77 -51.79
C ALA A 685 15.63 -22.11 -51.61
N LEU A 686 15.60 -23.01 -52.59
CA LEU A 686 16.17 -24.36 -52.51
C LEU A 686 17.64 -24.34 -52.08
N PRO A 687 18.52 -23.40 -52.51
CA PRO A 687 19.90 -23.37 -52.03
C PRO A 687 20.08 -23.15 -50.53
N SER A 688 19.07 -22.61 -49.85
CA SER A 688 19.07 -22.43 -48.38
C SER A 688 18.49 -23.62 -47.63
N LEU A 689 17.95 -24.62 -48.30
CA LEU A 689 17.23 -25.76 -47.74
C LEU A 689 17.99 -27.07 -47.91
N SER A 690 17.49 -28.09 -47.25
CA SER A 690 17.93 -29.49 -47.38
C SER A 690 16.73 -30.41 -47.32
N ASP A 691 16.94 -31.73 -47.53
CA ASP A 691 15.89 -32.74 -47.37
C ASP A 691 15.27 -32.71 -45.97
N ALA A 692 16.05 -32.43 -44.95
CA ALA A 692 15.56 -32.35 -43.57
C ALA A 692 14.73 -31.08 -43.29
N THR A 693 14.89 -30.00 -44.05
CA THR A 693 14.23 -28.69 -43.86
C THR A 693 13.14 -28.40 -44.88
N TRP A 694 12.90 -29.29 -45.83
CA TRP A 694 11.82 -29.24 -46.80
C TRP A 694 10.77 -30.28 -46.52
N ARG A 695 9.54 -29.86 -46.25
CA ARG A 695 8.43 -30.76 -46.00
C ARG A 695 7.15 -30.32 -46.64
N VAL A 696 6.64 -31.09 -47.57
CA VAL A 696 5.33 -30.87 -48.21
C VAL A 696 4.52 -32.15 -48.04
N GLU A 697 3.33 -32.07 -47.48
CA GLU A 697 2.53 -33.24 -47.16
C GLU A 697 1.02 -32.99 -47.25
N ASN A 698 0.29 -33.99 -47.69
CA ASN A 698 -1.17 -33.96 -47.82
C ASN A 698 -1.69 -32.79 -48.70
N CYS A 699 -0.88 -32.32 -49.64
CA CYS A 699 -1.24 -31.31 -50.63
C CYS A 699 -1.76 -31.97 -51.93
N GLY A 700 -2.14 -31.14 -52.92
CA GLY A 700 -2.53 -31.69 -54.26
C GLY A 700 -1.38 -32.40 -54.95
N GLU A 701 -0.18 -31.89 -54.83
CA GLU A 701 1.09 -32.55 -55.15
C GLU A 701 2.02 -32.42 -53.90
N ASN A 702 2.96 -33.38 -53.77
CA ASN A 702 3.87 -33.41 -52.61
C ASN A 702 5.30 -33.64 -53.09
N PRO A 703 5.94 -32.63 -53.72
CA PRO A 703 7.29 -32.82 -54.24
C PRO A 703 8.32 -32.98 -53.10
N THR A 704 9.20 -33.95 -53.24
CA THR A 704 10.36 -34.08 -52.37
C THR A 704 11.39 -33.02 -52.64
N TYR A 705 12.34 -32.79 -51.74
CA TYR A 705 13.44 -31.84 -51.94
C TYR A 705 14.27 -32.17 -53.22
N GLU A 706 14.56 -33.45 -53.47
CA GLU A 706 15.28 -33.92 -54.66
C GLU A 706 14.47 -33.66 -55.96
N GLN A 707 13.15 -33.87 -55.93
CA GLN A 707 12.28 -33.53 -57.04
C GLN A 707 12.27 -32.07 -57.36
N MET A 708 12.23 -31.24 -56.32
CA MET A 708 12.32 -29.77 -56.46
C MET A 708 13.64 -29.33 -57.11
N LEU A 709 14.79 -29.90 -56.66
CA LEU A 709 16.11 -29.66 -57.26
C LEU A 709 16.15 -30.09 -58.75
N GLY A 710 15.48 -31.16 -59.09
CA GLY A 710 15.35 -31.66 -60.45
C GLY A 710 14.36 -30.90 -61.36
N GLY A 711 13.75 -29.81 -60.82
CA GLY A 711 12.75 -29.02 -61.56
C GLY A 711 11.34 -29.63 -61.60
N GLN A 712 11.11 -30.71 -60.82
CA GLN A 712 9.78 -31.32 -60.69
C GLN A 712 8.99 -30.62 -59.58
N THR A 713 8.47 -29.48 -59.83
CA THR A 713 7.85 -28.58 -58.84
C THR A 713 6.36 -28.85 -58.63
N GLY A 714 5.84 -29.98 -59.09
CA GLY A 714 4.42 -30.31 -59.12
C GLY A 714 3.79 -30.04 -60.51
N ARG A 715 2.47 -30.18 -60.59
CA ARG A 715 1.75 -29.84 -61.83
C ARG A 715 1.40 -28.36 -61.83
N PRO A 716 1.58 -27.64 -62.97
CA PRO A 716 1.23 -26.24 -63.11
C PRO A 716 -0.28 -25.93 -62.93
#